data_11bd11e1934d3eb24899e98069fe7f3b
#
_entry.id   11bd11e1934d3eb24899e98069fe7f3b
#
_cell.length_a   1.000
_cell.length_b   1.000
_cell.length_c   1.000
_cell.angle_alpha   90.00
_cell.angle_beta   90.00
_cell.angle_gamma   90.00
#
_symmetry.space_group_name_H-M   'P 1'
#
loop_
_entity.id
_entity.type
_entity.pdbx_description
1 polymer ?
#
loop_
_entity_poly.entity_id
_entity_poly.type
_entity_poly.pdbx_seq_one_letter_code
_entity_poly.pdbx_strand_id
1 'polypeptide(L)'
;MPHLGTQPPTGFKTTTKQSFSGDNSTTAFTLNRASSSNTDLEIFVDNIQQEPTTAYSVSGTTLTFTEAPPTGTNNIYVVNRGGDQNGLLPPQDLGTTDYIFGDDISFNSDSAKLNFGADSDITITHVADTGLNLKNANTGDDNPMVLTLQTGDTDIAADDILGAINFQAPDEGTGTDAILVAAGIEAVSEGDFSSSSNATKLSFKTGASEAASEKMSIASTGATTITTSGNEDTLSLVSTDADANAGPQLVFNRNSASPADNDLLGKIKYSGNDDGGNSVDYATVNIRAKDVSDGSEDGEYDISTIVGGTSRSRVRIDGSETIFNENSVDVDFRVESNGDANMFFVDGGNDRIYMGRNVTDGVGNARLQIEAQDGEAGLSIHRGSASTGGGKIFFSKSRAATAGDDTVVQDGDQLGALLFTGADGTDRESAGAEISVEVNGTPGSNDMPGRIMFATTADGAAAVTERMRIPSDGRILFGCTSEPTNSVSGVQLSNAGTFSSCKFSVGNNVGNFTQISFINGNGVVGTIKTNAAATAYNTSSDYRLKENVVTDWDATTRLKQLKPSRFNWKTAKDTTLDGFLAHEVSSIVPEAISGEKDAMKDESNVVLNADGTVCTWGVSKKMWEEGKLPTTDEDGKTVDPIYASDTTWVESKSVPDHQAIDQSKLVPLLTKALQEAISEIETLKTKVTALEGG
;
A
#
# COMPACT_ATOMS: atom_id res chain seq x y z
N MET A 1 75.30 40.74 -16.25
CA MET A 1 74.88 41.83 -15.33
C MET A 1 73.86 42.65 -16.07
N PRO A 2 72.71 42.82 -15.64
CA PRO A 2 71.72 43.67 -16.28
C PRO A 2 72.16 45.10 -16.13
N HIS A 3 72.15 45.85 -17.16
CA HIS A 3 72.37 47.29 -17.15
C HIS A 3 71.25 47.97 -16.36
N LEU A 4 71.60 48.44 -15.17
CA LEU A 4 70.78 49.36 -14.43
C LEU A 4 70.97 50.73 -15.08
N GLY A 5 69.99 51.20 -15.77
CA GLY A 5 69.87 52.53 -16.34
C GLY A 5 69.31 52.51 -17.76
N THR A 6 68.15 53.07 -17.91
CA THR A 6 67.60 53.48 -19.18
C THR A 6 68.66 54.35 -19.88
N GLN A 7 68.97 54.07 -21.14
CA GLN A 7 69.76 54.97 -21.98
C GLN A 7 69.28 56.41 -21.78
N PRO A 8 70.19 57.40 -21.55
CA PRO A 8 69.78 58.78 -21.57
C PRO A 8 69.09 59.06 -22.89
N PRO A 9 68.07 59.88 -22.96
CA PRO A 9 67.42 60.21 -24.19
C PRO A 9 68.46 60.83 -25.11
N THR A 10 68.71 60.23 -26.26
CA THR A 10 69.67 60.66 -27.29
C THR A 10 69.14 61.84 -28.09
N GLY A 11 68.60 62.81 -27.41
CA GLY A 11 68.19 64.09 -28.03
C GLY A 11 68.76 65.26 -27.26
N PHE A 12 70.01 65.64 -27.57
CA PHE A 12 70.42 66.99 -27.22
C PHE A 12 69.49 67.93 -27.94
N LYS A 13 68.53 68.55 -27.24
CA LYS A 13 67.80 69.66 -27.83
C LYS A 13 68.75 70.77 -28.09
N THR A 14 68.87 71.19 -29.34
CA THR A 14 69.66 72.34 -29.74
C THR A 14 69.20 73.58 -29.00
N THR A 15 70.13 74.20 -28.25
CA THR A 15 69.93 75.53 -27.65
C THR A 15 69.58 76.48 -28.75
N THR A 16 68.39 77.04 -28.72
CA THR A 16 67.95 78.02 -29.73
C THR A 16 68.21 79.39 -29.22
N LYS A 17 68.87 80.19 -30.07
CA LYS A 17 69.05 81.63 -29.86
C LYS A 17 67.81 82.37 -30.39
N GLN A 18 67.18 83.18 -29.56
CA GLN A 18 66.14 84.11 -29.93
C GLN A 18 66.68 85.48 -29.78
N SER A 19 66.49 86.36 -30.77
CA SER A 19 66.99 87.74 -30.73
C SER A 19 65.84 88.76 -30.75
N PHE A 20 66.01 89.83 -30.03
CA PHE A 20 65.10 90.96 -29.94
C PHE A 20 65.87 92.25 -30.19
N SER A 21 65.17 93.34 -30.58
CA SER A 21 65.72 94.72 -30.74
C SER A 21 65.23 95.55 -29.56
N GLY A 22 66.16 96.15 -28.83
CA GLY A 22 65.86 97.12 -27.78
C GLY A 22 65.48 98.46 -28.39
N ASP A 23 64.61 99.23 -27.77
CA ASP A 23 64.10 100.54 -28.18
C ASP A 23 64.21 101.60 -27.05
N ASN A 24 64.85 101.27 -25.96
CA ASN A 24 65.02 102.10 -24.78
C ASN A 24 63.72 102.48 -24.06
N SER A 25 62.61 101.70 -24.36
CA SER A 25 61.27 101.93 -23.77
C SER A 25 60.55 100.62 -23.39
N THR A 26 60.75 99.56 -24.19
CA THR A 26 60.11 98.25 -23.99
C THR A 26 60.91 97.38 -23.03
N THR A 27 60.30 96.99 -21.97
CA THR A 27 60.89 96.09 -20.96
C THR A 27 60.47 94.60 -21.07
N ALA A 28 59.33 94.34 -21.73
CA ALA A 28 58.77 92.95 -21.80
C ALA A 28 58.92 92.38 -23.21
N PHE A 29 59.46 91.21 -23.35
CA PHE A 29 59.67 90.48 -24.61
C PHE A 29 59.07 89.05 -24.53
N THR A 30 58.51 88.57 -25.62
CA THR A 30 57.88 87.25 -25.67
C THR A 30 58.90 86.24 -26.18
N LEU A 31 59.19 85.28 -25.34
CA LEU A 31 60.04 84.15 -25.68
C LEU A 31 59.28 83.14 -26.51
N ASN A 32 59.95 82.49 -27.45
CA ASN A 32 59.40 81.39 -28.25
C ASN A 32 59.16 80.11 -27.41
N ARG A 33 59.78 80.09 -26.24
CA ARG A 33 59.70 78.96 -25.34
C ARG A 33 59.56 79.46 -23.91
N ALA A 34 58.65 78.87 -23.19
CA ALA A 34 58.45 79.13 -21.76
C ALA A 34 59.69 78.69 -20.95
N SER A 35 60.02 79.47 -19.93
CA SER A 35 61.04 79.12 -18.94
C SER A 35 60.44 79.20 -17.59
N SER A 36 60.76 78.17 -16.71
CA SER A 36 60.25 78.04 -15.34
C SER A 36 61.13 78.79 -14.33
N SER A 37 62.34 79.14 -14.73
CA SER A 37 63.29 79.85 -13.85
C SER A 37 64.06 80.90 -14.63
N ASN A 38 64.35 82.02 -13.97
CA ASN A 38 65.25 83.10 -14.52
C ASN A 38 66.65 82.55 -14.84
N THR A 39 67.08 81.54 -14.09
CA THR A 39 68.42 80.95 -14.29
C THR A 39 68.49 79.94 -15.43
N ASP A 40 67.38 79.60 -16.06
CA ASP A 40 67.34 78.78 -17.26
C ASP A 40 67.66 79.51 -18.53
N LEU A 41 67.75 80.82 -18.43
CA LEU A 41 68.04 81.76 -19.55
C LEU A 41 69.40 82.40 -19.37
N GLU A 42 70.15 82.43 -20.47
CA GLU A 42 71.28 83.37 -20.60
C GLU A 42 70.82 84.44 -21.51
N ILE A 43 70.84 85.69 -20.99
CA ILE A 43 70.37 86.83 -21.70
C ILE A 43 71.55 87.82 -21.85
N PHE A 44 71.71 88.32 -23.08
CA PHE A 44 72.74 89.27 -23.37
C PHE A 44 72.08 90.51 -23.99
N VAL A 45 72.52 91.72 -23.56
CA VAL A 45 72.15 93.01 -24.13
C VAL A 45 73.46 93.70 -24.57
N ASP A 46 73.58 94.05 -25.80
CA ASP A 46 74.80 94.62 -26.46
C ASP A 46 76.04 93.70 -26.14
N ASN A 47 75.87 92.38 -26.19
CA ASN A 47 76.85 91.34 -25.89
C ASN A 47 77.33 91.29 -24.41
N ILE A 48 76.65 92.00 -23.51
CA ILE A 48 76.91 91.95 -22.09
C ILE A 48 75.84 91.02 -21.45
N GLN A 49 76.31 89.98 -20.71
CA GLN A 49 75.44 89.10 -20.02
C GLN A 49 74.67 89.84 -18.93
N GLN A 50 73.37 89.55 -18.83
CA GLN A 50 72.49 90.11 -17.81
C GLN A 50 72.34 89.13 -16.65
N GLU A 51 72.33 89.66 -15.43
CA GLU A 51 72.24 88.83 -14.23
C GLU A 51 70.82 88.39 -13.99
N PRO A 52 70.54 87.05 -13.92
CA PRO A 52 69.22 86.54 -13.60
C PRO A 52 68.66 87.08 -12.28
N THR A 53 67.37 87.35 -12.24
CA THR A 53 66.59 87.87 -11.10
C THR A 53 66.90 89.35 -10.75
N THR A 54 68.10 89.85 -11.07
CA THR A 54 68.52 91.26 -10.84
C THR A 54 68.20 92.13 -12.03
N ALA A 55 68.63 91.75 -13.22
CA ALA A 55 68.48 92.51 -14.43
C ALA A 55 67.21 92.14 -15.20
N TYR A 56 66.68 90.95 -15.00
CA TYR A 56 65.47 90.49 -15.64
C TYR A 56 64.76 89.44 -14.82
N SER A 57 63.47 89.22 -15.08
CA SER A 57 62.64 88.13 -14.61
C SER A 57 61.92 87.44 -15.77
N VAL A 58 61.59 86.13 -15.58
CA VAL A 58 60.80 85.43 -16.58
C VAL A 58 59.60 84.72 -15.88
N SER A 59 58.46 84.79 -16.54
CA SER A 59 57.25 84.04 -16.12
C SER A 59 56.62 83.46 -17.40
N GLY A 60 56.71 82.13 -17.51
CA GLY A 60 56.27 81.42 -18.71
C GLY A 60 57.04 81.94 -19.96
N THR A 61 56.38 82.47 -20.94
CA THR A 61 56.97 83.01 -22.15
C THR A 61 57.27 84.49 -22.03
N THR A 62 57.03 85.15 -20.91
CA THR A 62 57.24 86.58 -20.79
C THR A 62 58.59 86.85 -20.08
N LEU A 63 59.55 87.42 -20.80
CA LEU A 63 60.80 87.95 -20.28
C LEU A 63 60.59 89.42 -19.95
N THR A 64 60.89 89.85 -18.75
CA THR A 64 60.75 91.25 -18.36
C THR A 64 62.10 91.76 -17.80
N PHE A 65 62.69 92.78 -18.41
CA PHE A 65 63.83 93.45 -17.87
C PHE A 65 63.45 94.47 -16.81
N THR A 66 64.33 94.69 -15.84
CA THR A 66 64.14 95.69 -14.78
C THR A 66 64.24 97.11 -15.31
N GLU A 67 65.04 97.33 -16.36
CA GLU A 67 65.16 98.57 -17.10
C GLU A 67 65.07 98.29 -18.63
N ALA A 68 64.56 99.24 -19.40
CA ALA A 68 64.41 99.05 -20.84
C ALA A 68 65.78 98.92 -21.52
N PRO A 69 66.06 97.86 -22.28
CA PRO A 69 67.31 97.69 -22.97
C PRO A 69 67.53 98.82 -24.01
N PRO A 70 68.80 99.29 -24.21
CA PRO A 70 69.13 100.39 -25.12
C PRO A 70 68.71 100.10 -26.55
N THR A 71 68.46 101.17 -27.31
CA THR A 71 68.06 101.06 -28.71
C THR A 71 69.16 100.42 -29.57
N GLY A 72 68.79 99.31 -30.26
CA GLY A 72 69.69 98.54 -31.10
C GLY A 72 68.98 97.45 -31.87
N THR A 73 69.43 97.12 -33.09
CA THR A 73 68.83 96.05 -33.90
C THR A 73 69.41 94.68 -33.51
N ASN A 74 68.58 93.73 -33.09
CA ASN A 74 69.01 92.40 -32.65
C ASN A 74 70.11 92.45 -31.51
N ASN A 75 70.09 93.49 -30.72
CA ASN A 75 71.07 93.72 -29.68
C ASN A 75 70.74 92.95 -28.35
N ILE A 76 69.54 92.35 -28.26
CA ILE A 76 69.18 91.48 -27.20
C ILE A 76 69.13 90.06 -27.76
N TYR A 77 69.76 89.10 -27.12
CA TYR A 77 69.54 87.70 -27.44
C TYR A 77 69.50 86.87 -26.22
N VAL A 78 68.62 85.87 -26.33
CA VAL A 78 68.30 84.90 -25.26
C VAL A 78 68.68 83.50 -25.70
N VAL A 79 69.43 82.82 -24.86
CA VAL A 79 69.75 81.38 -24.97
C VAL A 79 69.04 80.66 -23.83
N ASN A 80 68.08 79.87 -24.17
CA ASN A 80 67.38 79.05 -23.16
C ASN A 80 68.15 77.78 -22.97
N ARG A 81 68.69 77.60 -21.73
CA ARG A 81 69.40 76.39 -21.28
C ARG A 81 68.56 75.47 -20.38
N GLY A 82 67.40 75.94 -19.99
CA GLY A 82 66.46 75.13 -19.25
C GLY A 82 66.07 73.88 -20.02
N GLY A 83 66.29 72.72 -19.49
CA GLY A 83 65.79 71.45 -20.03
C GLY A 83 64.27 71.50 -20.11
N ASP A 84 63.66 70.92 -21.14
CA ASP A 84 62.24 70.60 -21.07
C ASP A 84 62.07 69.64 -19.90
N GLN A 85 61.43 70.10 -18.85
CA GLN A 85 60.95 69.23 -17.76
C GLN A 85 59.84 68.31 -18.24
N ASN A 86 59.82 68.00 -19.54
CA ASN A 86 58.91 67.00 -20.14
C ASN A 86 59.48 65.59 -20.12
N GLY A 87 60.30 65.27 -19.10
CA GLY A 87 60.73 63.94 -18.87
C GLY A 87 60.03 63.42 -17.60
N LEU A 88 58.98 62.58 -17.73
CA LEU A 88 58.53 61.65 -16.71
C LEU A 88 57.39 62.04 -15.75
N LEU A 89 56.80 63.21 -15.84
CA LEU A 89 55.52 63.42 -15.22
C LEU A 89 54.45 63.72 -16.30
N PRO A 90 53.42 62.90 -16.41
CA PRO A 90 52.28 63.29 -17.22
C PRO A 90 51.80 64.68 -16.73
N PRO A 91 51.39 65.57 -17.62
CA PRO A 91 50.84 66.86 -17.21
C PRO A 91 49.63 66.59 -16.29
N GLN A 92 49.54 67.32 -15.17
CA GLN A 92 48.49 67.10 -14.16
C GLN A 92 47.08 67.39 -14.74
N ASP A 93 46.92 67.98 -15.85
CA ASP A 93 45.66 68.21 -16.52
C ASP A 93 45.85 68.30 -18.03
N LEU A 94 45.44 67.27 -18.76
CA LEU A 94 45.47 67.22 -20.23
C LEU A 94 44.19 67.73 -20.88
N GLY A 95 43.20 68.10 -20.07
CA GLY A 95 41.91 68.53 -20.58
C GLY A 95 41.20 67.38 -21.34
N THR A 96 40.96 67.54 -22.63
CA THR A 96 40.28 66.55 -23.48
C THR A 96 41.24 65.77 -24.39
N THR A 97 42.55 65.74 -24.10
CA THR A 97 43.56 65.08 -24.94
C THR A 97 43.91 63.70 -24.38
N ASP A 98 43.79 62.70 -25.22
CA ASP A 98 44.17 61.32 -24.86
C ASP A 98 45.69 61.18 -24.69
N TYR A 99 46.13 60.43 -23.70
CA TYR A 99 47.52 60.07 -23.46
C TYR A 99 47.85 58.76 -24.16
N ILE A 100 48.64 58.81 -25.22
CA ILE A 100 49.04 57.64 -26.01
C ILE A 100 50.46 57.24 -25.57
N PHE A 101 50.57 56.05 -24.94
CA PHE A 101 51.84 55.40 -24.71
C PHE A 101 52.18 54.54 -25.93
N GLY A 102 53.34 54.71 -26.48
CA GLY A 102 53.77 53.92 -27.64
C GLY A 102 54.38 52.58 -27.31
N ASP A 103 54.45 52.27 -26.01
CA ASP A 103 54.97 51.00 -25.44
C ASP A 103 54.31 50.74 -24.11
N ASP A 104 54.75 49.74 -23.34
CA ASP A 104 54.15 49.24 -22.08
C ASP A 104 54.15 50.27 -20.96
N ILE A 105 53.10 50.27 -20.13
CA ILE A 105 53.05 51.01 -18.88
C ILE A 105 53.30 49.98 -17.72
N SER A 106 54.38 50.16 -16.98
CA SER A 106 54.73 49.32 -15.86
C SER A 106 54.51 50.04 -14.51
N PHE A 107 53.67 49.50 -13.69
CA PHE A 107 53.41 49.93 -12.32
C PHE A 107 54.16 49.01 -11.35
N ASN A 108 55.23 49.46 -10.74
CA ASN A 108 56.16 48.66 -9.89
C ASN A 108 55.87 48.79 -8.38
N SER A 109 54.70 49.22 -8.01
CA SER A 109 54.26 49.29 -6.61
C SER A 109 53.32 48.18 -6.24
N ASP A 110 53.53 47.52 -5.07
CA ASP A 110 52.63 46.50 -4.53
C ASP A 110 51.23 47.04 -4.21
N SER A 111 51.01 48.34 -4.28
CA SER A 111 49.72 48.99 -4.06
C SER A 111 49.37 49.88 -5.25
N ALA A 112 49.89 49.57 -6.48
CA ALA A 112 49.60 50.33 -7.66
C ALA A 112 48.10 50.37 -7.96
N LYS A 113 47.61 51.56 -8.28
CA LYS A 113 46.21 51.81 -8.63
C LYS A 113 46.08 52.53 -9.95
N LEU A 114 45.10 52.14 -10.72
CA LEU A 114 44.60 52.89 -11.86
C LEU A 114 43.20 53.39 -11.48
N ASN A 115 43.02 54.68 -11.37
CA ASN A 115 41.79 55.33 -10.97
C ASN A 115 41.06 55.87 -12.19
N PHE A 116 39.76 55.74 -12.24
CA PHE A 116 38.89 56.28 -13.27
C PHE A 116 37.83 57.17 -12.62
N GLY A 117 37.52 58.28 -13.27
CA GLY A 117 36.62 59.30 -12.76
C GLY A 117 37.36 60.40 -11.97
N ALA A 118 36.78 61.63 -11.89
CA ALA A 118 37.39 62.77 -11.20
C ALA A 118 37.52 62.53 -9.66
N ASP A 119 36.66 61.73 -9.06
CA ASP A 119 36.64 61.37 -7.67
C ASP A 119 37.19 59.95 -7.43
N SER A 120 37.73 59.31 -8.49
CA SER A 120 38.28 57.93 -8.41
C SER A 120 37.23 56.88 -8.00
N ASP A 121 35.98 56.97 -8.49
CA ASP A 121 34.87 56.07 -8.20
C ASP A 121 35.19 54.63 -8.57
N ILE A 122 35.89 54.42 -9.68
CA ILE A 122 36.33 53.12 -10.14
C ILE A 122 37.84 53.00 -10.01
N THR A 123 38.32 51.93 -9.41
CA THR A 123 39.74 51.65 -9.25
C THR A 123 40.07 50.22 -9.67
N ILE A 124 41.21 50.05 -10.34
CA ILE A 124 41.90 48.76 -10.49
C ILE A 124 43.15 48.84 -9.61
N THR A 125 43.21 47.95 -8.62
CA THR A 125 44.32 47.93 -7.63
C THR A 125 45.05 46.60 -7.71
N HIS A 126 46.36 46.62 -7.84
CA HIS A 126 47.21 45.46 -7.60
C HIS A 126 47.18 45.13 -6.12
N VAL A 127 46.83 43.90 -5.79
CA VAL A 127 46.90 43.34 -4.42
C VAL A 127 48.11 42.41 -4.40
N ALA A 128 49.14 42.75 -3.63
CA ALA A 128 50.38 41.98 -3.58
C ALA A 128 50.10 40.48 -3.33
N ASP A 129 50.76 39.64 -4.14
CA ASP A 129 50.69 38.15 -4.07
C ASP A 129 49.29 37.56 -4.28
N THR A 130 48.25 38.39 -4.62
CA THR A 130 46.87 37.95 -4.74
C THR A 130 46.29 38.20 -6.12
N GLY A 131 46.45 39.37 -6.70
CA GLY A 131 45.90 39.69 -8.04
C GLY A 131 45.41 41.13 -8.22
N LEU A 132 44.31 41.31 -8.95
CA LEU A 132 43.73 42.60 -9.22
C LEU A 132 42.37 42.75 -8.51
N ASN A 133 42.17 43.88 -7.85
CA ASN A 133 40.90 44.26 -7.26
C ASN A 133 40.27 45.39 -8.11
N LEU A 134 39.10 45.11 -8.70
CA LEU A 134 38.27 46.10 -9.36
C LEU A 134 37.21 46.56 -8.36
N LYS A 135 37.23 47.85 -8.01
CA LYS A 135 36.35 48.38 -6.98
C LYS A 135 35.65 49.65 -7.47
N ASN A 136 34.32 49.69 -7.30
CA ASN A 136 33.59 50.94 -7.23
C ASN A 136 33.75 51.52 -5.84
N ALA A 137 34.38 52.69 -5.71
CA ALA A 137 34.64 53.34 -4.43
C ALA A 137 33.49 54.23 -3.94
N ASN A 138 32.47 54.42 -4.77
CA ASN A 138 31.29 55.18 -4.39
C ASN A 138 30.55 54.48 -3.27
N THR A 139 30.28 55.18 -2.17
CA THR A 139 29.64 54.66 -0.95
C THR A 139 28.13 54.90 -0.92
N GLY A 140 27.54 55.50 -1.97
CA GLY A 140 26.10 55.67 -2.07
C GLY A 140 25.37 54.34 -2.17
N ASP A 141 24.06 54.33 -1.89
CA ASP A 141 23.18 53.17 -2.06
C ASP A 141 23.02 52.85 -3.57
N ASP A 142 22.82 51.56 -3.93
CA ASP A 142 22.61 51.07 -5.30
C ASP A 142 23.76 51.37 -6.31
N ASN A 143 25.02 51.36 -5.87
CA ASN A 143 26.21 51.53 -6.72
C ASN A 143 26.99 50.21 -6.91
N PRO A 144 26.55 49.30 -7.78
CA PRO A 144 27.27 48.05 -8.02
C PRO A 144 28.56 48.27 -8.80
N MET A 145 29.53 47.38 -8.66
CA MET A 145 30.64 47.27 -9.59
C MET A 145 30.16 46.45 -10.80
N VAL A 146 30.15 47.04 -11.97
CA VAL A 146 29.71 46.39 -13.21
C VAL A 146 30.94 46.13 -14.09
N LEU A 147 31.18 44.88 -14.47
CA LEU A 147 32.11 44.48 -15.51
C LEU A 147 31.32 44.06 -16.75
N THR A 148 31.39 44.82 -17.82
CA THR A 148 30.75 44.46 -19.08
C THR A 148 31.80 43.91 -20.05
N LEU A 149 31.57 42.64 -20.45
CA LEU A 149 32.32 42.00 -21.54
C LEU A 149 31.48 42.14 -22.80
N GLN A 150 31.94 42.90 -23.78
CA GLN A 150 31.20 43.20 -25.00
C GLN A 150 32.02 42.81 -26.22
N THR A 151 31.48 41.98 -27.09
CA THR A 151 32.09 41.73 -28.40
C THR A 151 31.97 42.96 -29.31
N GLY A 152 32.90 43.08 -30.25
CA GLY A 152 32.81 44.05 -31.31
C GLY A 152 32.09 43.53 -32.57
N ASP A 153 31.57 42.30 -32.52
CA ASP A 153 30.82 41.72 -33.62
C ASP A 153 29.47 42.42 -33.78
N THR A 154 29.11 42.77 -35.00
CA THR A 154 27.87 43.48 -35.35
C THR A 154 26.84 42.59 -36.04
N ASP A 155 27.13 41.27 -36.20
CA ASP A 155 26.26 40.29 -36.85
C ASP A 155 26.21 39.02 -35.99
N ILE A 156 25.63 39.14 -34.80
CA ILE A 156 25.56 38.03 -33.83
C ILE A 156 24.62 36.96 -34.36
N ALA A 157 25.19 35.82 -34.69
CA ALA A 157 24.50 34.59 -35.12
C ALA A 157 24.40 33.57 -33.99
N ALA A 158 23.73 32.43 -34.24
CA ALA A 158 23.67 31.32 -33.30
C ALA A 158 25.07 30.79 -32.98
N ASP A 159 25.31 30.49 -31.72
CA ASP A 159 26.56 29.95 -31.14
C ASP A 159 27.73 30.97 -31.08
N ASP A 160 27.52 32.27 -31.37
CA ASP A 160 28.51 33.30 -31.14
C ASP A 160 28.73 33.57 -29.65
N ILE A 161 30.01 33.72 -29.25
CA ILE A 161 30.39 34.03 -27.88
C ILE A 161 30.40 35.54 -27.68
N LEU A 162 29.51 36.06 -26.85
CA LEU A 162 29.42 37.50 -26.54
C LEU A 162 30.50 37.96 -25.56
N GLY A 163 30.97 37.06 -24.70
CA GLY A 163 32.02 37.30 -23.74
C GLY A 163 32.37 36.04 -22.97
N ALA A 164 33.61 35.94 -22.50
CA ALA A 164 34.11 34.78 -21.77
C ALA A 164 35.03 35.20 -20.61
N ILE A 165 34.99 34.44 -19.54
CA ILE A 165 35.96 34.45 -18.44
C ILE A 165 36.63 33.09 -18.42
N ASN A 166 37.89 33.00 -18.74
CA ASN A 166 38.65 31.76 -18.84
C ASN A 166 39.62 31.61 -17.66
N PHE A 167 39.73 30.42 -17.15
CA PHE A 167 40.68 29.98 -16.13
C PHE A 167 41.67 29.03 -16.81
N GLN A 168 42.95 29.44 -16.86
CA GLN A 168 43.99 28.74 -17.61
C GLN A 168 45.32 28.79 -16.84
N ALA A 169 46.01 27.66 -16.77
CA ALA A 169 47.36 27.62 -16.26
C ALA A 169 48.37 28.12 -17.29
N PRO A 170 49.48 28.78 -16.92
CA PRO A 170 50.43 29.30 -17.86
C PRO A 170 51.23 28.21 -18.59
N ASP A 171 51.77 27.25 -17.86
CA ASP A 171 52.53 26.10 -18.34
C ASP A 171 52.90 25.19 -17.16
N GLU A 172 52.60 23.92 -17.24
CA GLU A 172 52.94 22.92 -16.21
C GLU A 172 53.62 21.71 -16.88
N GLY A 173 54.84 21.86 -17.31
CA GLY A 173 55.67 20.77 -17.82
C GLY A 173 55.51 20.53 -19.34
N THR A 174 55.70 19.28 -19.77
CA THR A 174 55.68 18.88 -21.18
C THR A 174 54.34 18.29 -21.57
N GLY A 175 53.44 19.06 -22.13
CA GLY A 175 52.18 18.57 -22.66
C GLY A 175 51.32 19.72 -23.19
N THR A 176 50.44 19.39 -24.14
CA THR A 176 49.56 20.42 -24.74
C THR A 176 48.35 20.72 -23.90
N ASP A 177 47.92 19.78 -23.01
CA ASP A 177 46.70 19.89 -22.21
C ASP A 177 46.86 20.90 -21.06
N ALA A 178 48.08 21.01 -20.50
CA ALA A 178 48.34 21.91 -19.38
C ALA A 178 48.10 23.41 -19.71
N ILE A 179 48.23 23.78 -20.96
CA ILE A 179 48.05 25.18 -21.43
C ILE A 179 46.68 25.46 -22.03
N LEU A 180 45.77 24.47 -21.98
CA LEU A 180 44.40 24.69 -22.46
C LEU A 180 43.56 25.41 -21.37
N VAL A 181 42.47 26.02 -21.80
CA VAL A 181 41.48 26.58 -20.86
C VAL A 181 40.90 25.46 -20.05
N ALA A 182 41.21 25.45 -18.76
CA ALA A 182 40.79 24.39 -17.82
C ALA A 182 39.35 24.56 -17.34
N ALA A 183 38.86 25.81 -17.22
CA ALA A 183 37.48 26.13 -16.89
C ALA A 183 37.08 27.48 -17.47
N GLY A 184 35.79 27.74 -17.61
CA GLY A 184 35.32 29.04 -18.11
C GLY A 184 33.83 29.27 -17.88
N ILE A 185 33.45 30.53 -18.00
CA ILE A 185 32.06 30.98 -18.03
C ILE A 185 31.90 31.78 -19.31
N GLU A 186 30.93 31.42 -20.14
CA GLU A 186 30.69 32.08 -21.44
C GLU A 186 29.22 32.47 -21.59
N ALA A 187 28.96 33.62 -22.20
CA ALA A 187 27.66 33.99 -22.70
C ALA A 187 27.63 33.69 -24.22
N VAL A 188 26.74 32.78 -24.61
CA VAL A 188 26.65 32.26 -25.99
C VAL A 188 25.26 32.53 -26.53
N SER A 189 25.19 33.12 -27.74
CA SER A 189 23.92 33.39 -28.42
C SER A 189 23.19 32.06 -28.74
N GLU A 190 21.86 32.02 -28.57
CA GLU A 190 21.03 30.88 -28.95
C GLU A 190 20.40 31.02 -30.35
N GLY A 191 20.68 32.14 -31.03
CA GLY A 191 20.18 32.43 -32.37
C GLY A 191 20.61 33.82 -32.82
N ASP A 192 20.23 34.20 -34.03
CA ASP A 192 20.54 35.52 -34.59
C ASP A 192 19.90 36.61 -33.72
N PHE A 193 20.71 37.64 -33.41
CA PHE A 193 20.21 38.80 -32.68
C PHE A 193 19.40 39.70 -33.60
N SER A 194 18.34 40.27 -33.08
CA SER A 194 17.47 41.19 -33.79
C SER A 194 16.92 42.27 -32.87
N SER A 195 16.12 43.17 -33.41
CA SER A 195 15.43 44.20 -32.60
C SER A 195 14.46 43.61 -31.54
N SER A 196 14.13 42.34 -31.64
CA SER A 196 13.18 41.64 -30.74
C SER A 196 13.74 40.37 -30.09
N SER A 197 15.00 40.01 -30.36
CA SER A 197 15.64 38.81 -29.82
C SER A 197 17.10 39.06 -29.48
N ASN A 198 17.48 38.77 -28.25
CA ASN A 198 18.85 38.66 -27.76
C ASN A 198 19.01 37.38 -26.94
N ALA A 199 18.35 36.27 -27.36
CA ALA A 199 18.38 35.00 -26.67
C ALA A 199 19.82 34.50 -26.48
N THR A 200 20.24 34.34 -25.24
CA THR A 200 21.59 33.99 -24.84
C THR A 200 21.58 32.98 -23.73
N LYS A 201 22.39 31.92 -23.84
CA LYS A 201 22.67 31.00 -22.74
C LYS A 201 23.93 31.41 -21.97
N LEU A 202 23.95 31.16 -20.68
CA LEU A 202 25.15 31.21 -19.86
C LEU A 202 25.71 29.79 -19.73
N SER A 203 26.95 29.58 -20.17
CA SER A 203 27.64 28.28 -20.21
C SER A 203 28.75 28.22 -19.17
N PHE A 204 28.77 27.18 -18.34
CA PHE A 204 29.84 26.85 -17.40
C PHE A 204 30.61 25.66 -17.93
N LYS A 205 31.92 25.84 -18.09
CA LYS A 205 32.81 24.88 -18.73
C LYS A 205 33.87 24.39 -17.78
N THR A 206 34.18 23.08 -17.80
CA THR A 206 35.35 22.48 -17.15
C THR A 206 36.02 21.48 -18.10
N GLY A 207 37.32 21.30 -17.94
CA GLY A 207 38.11 20.30 -18.66
C GLY A 207 38.68 19.26 -17.69
N ALA A 208 39.00 18.07 -18.18
CA ALA A 208 39.74 17.04 -17.46
C ALA A 208 41.14 16.86 -18.04
N SER A 209 41.27 16.67 -19.35
CA SER A 209 42.54 16.52 -20.08
C SER A 209 42.49 17.18 -21.45
N GLU A 210 41.44 17.93 -21.75
CA GLU A 210 41.22 18.67 -22.99
C GLU A 210 40.73 20.06 -22.66
N ALA A 211 40.56 20.90 -23.69
CA ALA A 211 39.93 22.22 -23.50
C ALA A 211 38.57 22.10 -22.80
N ALA A 212 38.30 23.01 -21.88
CA ALA A 212 37.07 23.04 -21.12
C ALA A 212 35.83 23.02 -22.02
N SER A 213 34.93 22.09 -21.79
CA SER A 213 33.63 21.94 -22.47
C SER A 213 32.49 22.27 -21.53
N GLU A 214 31.34 22.64 -22.08
CA GLU A 214 30.13 22.94 -21.31
C GLU A 214 29.74 21.72 -20.45
N LYS A 215 29.53 21.97 -19.16
CA LYS A 215 29.03 20.98 -18.17
C LYS A 215 27.70 21.42 -17.56
N MET A 216 27.46 22.73 -17.52
CA MET A 216 26.20 23.29 -17.09
C MET A 216 25.87 24.50 -17.96
N SER A 217 24.61 24.65 -18.33
CA SER A 217 24.11 25.85 -18.99
C SER A 217 22.77 26.33 -18.45
N ILE A 218 22.53 27.62 -18.54
CA ILE A 218 21.25 28.27 -18.27
C ILE A 218 20.82 28.94 -19.58
N ALA A 219 19.78 28.38 -20.21
CA ALA A 219 19.22 28.91 -21.46
C ALA A 219 18.48 30.23 -21.24
N SER A 220 18.23 30.99 -22.30
CA SER A 220 17.45 32.24 -22.27
C SER A 220 16.04 32.06 -21.68
N THR A 221 15.48 30.85 -21.74
CA THR A 221 14.19 30.46 -21.11
C THR A 221 14.28 30.23 -19.59
N GLY A 222 15.50 30.24 -19.04
CA GLY A 222 15.77 29.86 -17.64
C GLY A 222 15.93 28.35 -17.43
N ALA A 223 15.81 27.52 -18.47
CA ALA A 223 16.06 26.08 -18.35
C ALA A 223 17.55 25.84 -18.06
N THR A 224 17.81 25.03 -16.98
CA THR A 224 19.17 24.67 -16.59
C THR A 224 19.43 23.22 -16.97
N THR A 225 20.55 22.98 -17.64
CA THR A 225 21.02 21.63 -18.00
C THR A 225 22.38 21.39 -17.35
N ILE A 226 22.56 20.24 -16.73
CA ILE A 226 23.84 19.77 -16.20
C ILE A 226 24.14 18.44 -16.90
N THR A 227 25.35 18.29 -17.44
CA THR A 227 25.74 17.12 -18.24
C THR A 227 27.04 16.52 -17.71
N THR A 228 27.01 15.20 -17.42
CA THR A 228 28.19 14.38 -17.14
C THR A 228 28.40 13.40 -18.28
N SER A 229 29.65 13.03 -18.54
CA SER A 229 29.99 12.04 -19.59
C SER A 229 30.31 10.65 -19.04
N GLY A 230 30.31 10.49 -17.70
CA GLY A 230 30.64 9.26 -16.98
C GLY A 230 29.49 8.77 -16.12
N ASN A 231 29.82 7.96 -15.13
CA ASN A 231 28.87 7.35 -14.17
C ASN A 231 28.82 8.12 -12.84
N GLU A 232 29.36 9.32 -12.80
CA GLU A 232 29.36 10.17 -11.61
C GLU A 232 27.96 10.75 -11.34
N ASP A 233 27.70 11.07 -10.08
CA ASP A 233 26.48 11.79 -9.68
C ASP A 233 26.44 13.17 -10.37
N THR A 234 25.45 13.37 -11.23
CA THR A 234 25.30 14.64 -11.98
C THR A 234 24.94 15.80 -11.07
N LEU A 235 24.16 15.55 -10.03
CA LEU A 235 23.77 16.53 -9.00
C LEU A 235 23.71 15.87 -7.64
N SER A 236 24.51 16.36 -6.69
CA SER A 236 24.48 15.94 -5.29
C SER A 236 24.08 17.13 -4.41
N LEU A 237 23.02 16.95 -3.62
CA LEU A 237 22.57 17.92 -2.63
C LEU A 237 23.00 17.45 -1.24
N VAL A 238 23.97 18.11 -0.61
CA VAL A 238 24.57 17.70 0.65
C VAL A 238 24.38 18.78 1.70
N SER A 239 23.85 18.38 2.88
CA SER A 239 23.88 19.21 4.08
C SER A 239 24.83 18.59 5.09
N THR A 240 25.61 19.42 5.76
CA THR A 240 26.47 19.05 6.89
C THR A 240 25.86 19.48 8.22
N ASP A 241 24.60 19.88 8.23
CA ASP A 241 23.88 20.25 9.44
C ASP A 241 23.74 19.03 10.37
N ALA A 242 24.01 19.24 11.65
CA ALA A 242 24.02 18.21 12.67
C ALA A 242 22.74 18.17 13.52
N ASP A 243 21.83 19.11 13.31
CA ASP A 243 20.59 19.15 14.08
C ASP A 243 19.51 18.19 13.53
N ALA A 244 18.36 18.13 14.20
CA ALA A 244 17.26 17.23 13.84
C ALA A 244 16.30 17.82 12.79
N ASN A 245 16.62 18.97 12.19
CA ASN A 245 15.78 19.62 11.20
C ASN A 245 15.96 18.99 9.79
N ALA A 246 15.19 19.47 8.83
CA ALA A 246 15.24 18.95 7.47
C ALA A 246 16.63 19.15 6.85
N GLY A 247 17.18 18.09 6.25
CA GLY A 247 18.40 18.13 5.43
C GLY A 247 18.22 18.89 4.12
N PRO A 248 19.03 18.60 3.09
CA PRO A 248 18.89 19.27 1.80
C PRO A 248 17.50 19.07 1.21
N GLN A 249 16.92 20.12 0.67
CA GLN A 249 15.58 20.13 0.09
C GLN A 249 15.65 20.45 -1.40
N LEU A 250 14.88 19.72 -2.20
CA LEU A 250 14.58 20.06 -3.59
C LEU A 250 13.12 20.50 -3.65
N VAL A 251 12.86 21.77 -3.95
CA VAL A 251 11.52 22.34 -3.96
C VAL A 251 11.06 22.53 -5.40
N PHE A 252 9.94 21.93 -5.75
CA PHE A 252 9.21 22.19 -6.99
C PHE A 252 8.05 23.13 -6.65
N ASN A 253 8.11 24.37 -7.11
CA ASN A 253 7.08 25.37 -6.83
C ASN A 253 6.55 25.95 -8.14
N ARG A 254 5.29 25.68 -8.45
CA ARG A 254 4.57 26.33 -9.55
C ARG A 254 3.77 27.52 -9.00
N ASN A 255 4.34 28.71 -9.08
CA ASN A 255 3.66 29.93 -8.71
C ASN A 255 2.79 30.41 -9.89
N SER A 256 1.55 29.90 -9.98
CA SER A 256 0.59 30.26 -11.03
C SER A 256 -0.28 31.44 -10.60
N ALA A 257 -0.48 32.40 -11.47
CA ALA A 257 -1.46 33.49 -11.25
C ALA A 257 -2.92 33.02 -11.46
N SER A 258 -3.12 31.83 -12.02
CA SER A 258 -4.42 31.19 -12.28
C SER A 258 -4.34 29.70 -11.96
N PRO A 259 -4.25 29.33 -10.69
CA PRO A 259 -4.23 27.91 -10.32
C PRO A 259 -5.57 27.26 -10.68
N ALA A 260 -5.52 26.02 -11.15
CA ALA A 260 -6.70 25.23 -11.51
C ALA A 260 -6.56 23.78 -11.03
N ASP A 261 -7.68 23.14 -10.83
CA ASP A 261 -7.73 21.72 -10.48
C ASP A 261 -7.00 20.88 -11.53
N ASN A 262 -6.26 19.88 -11.05
CA ASN A 262 -5.39 19.00 -11.82
C ASN A 262 -4.17 19.67 -12.45
N ASP A 263 -3.80 20.89 -12.04
CA ASP A 263 -2.55 21.53 -12.42
C ASP A 263 -1.35 20.66 -12.00
N LEU A 264 -0.43 20.42 -12.94
CA LEU A 264 0.84 19.73 -12.67
C LEU A 264 1.79 20.68 -11.93
N LEU A 265 2.10 20.39 -10.67
CA LEU A 265 2.98 21.19 -9.81
C LEU A 265 4.46 20.90 -10.06
N GLY A 266 4.78 19.65 -10.33
CA GLY A 266 6.13 19.20 -10.60
C GLY A 266 6.16 17.83 -11.26
N LYS A 267 7.25 17.54 -11.97
CA LYS A 267 7.47 16.26 -12.65
C LYS A 267 8.92 15.84 -12.57
N ILE A 268 9.17 14.59 -12.20
CA ILE A 268 10.47 13.93 -12.34
C ILE A 268 10.35 12.93 -13.48
N LYS A 269 11.27 12.95 -14.44
CA LYS A 269 11.32 12.05 -15.58
C LYS A 269 12.57 11.18 -15.52
N TYR A 270 12.41 9.92 -15.84
CA TYR A 270 13.48 8.97 -16.10
C TYR A 270 13.41 8.61 -17.58
N SER A 271 14.25 9.26 -18.38
CA SER A 271 14.24 9.15 -19.83
C SER A 271 15.49 8.44 -20.32
N GLY A 272 15.35 7.72 -21.42
CA GLY A 272 16.46 7.05 -22.11
C GLY A 272 16.12 6.87 -23.57
N ASN A 273 17.07 6.39 -24.38
CA ASN A 273 16.80 6.11 -25.79
C ASN A 273 16.27 4.69 -25.97
N ASP A 274 15.34 4.49 -26.91
CA ASP A 274 14.97 3.18 -27.42
C ASP A 274 16.07 2.65 -28.39
N ASP A 275 15.89 1.46 -28.93
CA ASP A 275 16.82 0.87 -29.89
C ASP A 275 16.80 1.56 -31.27
N GLY A 276 15.81 2.38 -31.53
CA GLY A 276 15.72 3.27 -32.69
C GLY A 276 16.38 4.62 -32.47
N GLY A 277 16.91 4.89 -31.27
CA GLY A 277 17.54 6.16 -30.90
C GLY A 277 16.58 7.27 -30.50
N ASN A 278 15.28 6.98 -30.34
CA ASN A 278 14.30 7.99 -29.91
C ASN A 278 14.28 8.11 -28.39
N SER A 279 14.14 9.34 -27.88
CA SER A 279 14.01 9.59 -26.45
C SER A 279 12.64 9.14 -25.94
N VAL A 280 12.63 8.31 -24.91
CA VAL A 280 11.44 7.74 -24.27
C VAL A 280 11.47 8.00 -22.77
N ASP A 281 10.37 8.51 -22.20
CA ASP A 281 10.17 8.62 -20.76
C ASP A 281 9.76 7.23 -20.19
N TYR A 282 10.70 6.46 -19.66
CA TYR A 282 10.45 5.10 -19.14
C TYR A 282 9.69 5.11 -17.83
N ALA A 283 9.92 6.11 -16.98
CA ALA A 283 9.15 6.33 -15.77
C ALA A 283 8.97 7.83 -15.47
N THR A 284 7.90 8.17 -14.80
CA THR A 284 7.63 9.53 -14.35
C THR A 284 7.02 9.55 -12.97
N VAL A 285 7.37 10.59 -12.20
CA VAL A 285 6.67 10.97 -10.97
C VAL A 285 6.01 12.32 -11.22
N ASN A 286 4.70 12.37 -11.08
CA ASN A 286 3.89 13.56 -11.30
C ASN A 286 3.23 13.97 -9.99
N ILE A 287 3.30 15.26 -9.67
CA ILE A 287 2.58 15.84 -8.53
C ILE A 287 1.58 16.85 -9.08
N ARG A 288 0.32 16.72 -8.68
CA ARG A 288 -0.77 17.60 -9.13
C ARG A 288 -1.46 18.26 -7.94
N ALA A 289 -1.95 19.46 -8.15
CA ALA A 289 -2.99 20.03 -7.31
C ALA A 289 -4.34 19.45 -7.78
N LYS A 290 -4.90 18.53 -7.03
CA LYS A 290 -6.15 17.84 -7.38
C LYS A 290 -7.35 18.77 -7.23
N ASP A 291 -7.34 19.53 -6.16
CA ASP A 291 -8.25 20.63 -5.85
C ASP A 291 -7.43 21.82 -5.36
N VAL A 292 -7.69 23.01 -5.87
CA VAL A 292 -7.01 24.28 -5.49
C VAL A 292 -7.91 25.22 -4.68
N SER A 293 -9.07 24.76 -4.24
CA SER A 293 -10.04 25.57 -3.47
C SER A 293 -9.49 25.91 -2.10
N ASP A 294 -9.43 27.22 -1.77
CA ASP A 294 -8.90 27.72 -0.49
C ASP A 294 -9.56 27.07 0.73
N GLY A 295 -8.76 26.41 1.57
CA GLY A 295 -9.20 25.69 2.77
C GLY A 295 -9.67 24.25 2.54
N SER A 296 -9.58 23.74 1.30
CA SER A 296 -9.90 22.34 0.94
C SER A 296 -8.97 21.78 -0.14
N GLU A 297 -7.70 22.22 -0.13
CA GLU A 297 -6.72 21.85 -1.12
C GLU A 297 -6.37 20.37 -1.03
N ASP A 298 -6.43 19.67 -2.17
CA ASP A 298 -6.03 18.27 -2.31
C ASP A 298 -4.86 18.12 -3.28
N GLY A 299 -3.95 17.20 -2.95
CA GLY A 299 -2.81 16.82 -3.78
C GLY A 299 -2.94 15.43 -4.38
N GLU A 300 -2.30 15.19 -5.51
CA GLU A 300 -2.11 13.88 -6.12
C GLU A 300 -0.64 13.60 -6.34
N TYR A 301 -0.19 12.41 -5.95
CA TYR A 301 1.12 11.84 -6.24
C TYR A 301 0.94 10.62 -7.15
N ASP A 302 1.53 10.64 -8.34
CA ASP A 302 1.42 9.56 -9.32
C ASP A 302 2.80 9.09 -9.79
N ILE A 303 3.04 7.78 -9.67
CA ILE A 303 4.19 7.11 -10.27
C ILE A 303 3.72 6.32 -11.47
N SER A 304 4.23 6.66 -12.65
CA SER A 304 3.91 6.01 -13.91
C SER A 304 5.12 5.34 -14.53
N THR A 305 4.91 4.23 -15.24
CA THR A 305 5.91 3.58 -16.09
C THR A 305 5.35 3.30 -17.47
N ILE A 306 6.22 3.16 -18.48
CA ILE A 306 5.79 2.79 -19.82
C ILE A 306 5.53 1.29 -19.93
N VAL A 307 4.44 0.93 -20.58
CA VAL A 307 4.05 -0.45 -20.89
C VAL A 307 3.52 -0.50 -22.33
N GLY A 308 4.15 -1.28 -23.19
CA GLY A 308 3.75 -1.37 -24.61
C GLY A 308 3.71 -0.01 -25.30
N GLY A 309 4.68 0.88 -25.02
CA GLY A 309 4.74 2.22 -25.60
C GLY A 309 3.78 3.24 -24.97
N THR A 310 3.01 2.88 -23.95
CA THR A 310 2.04 3.77 -23.31
C THR A 310 2.39 3.98 -21.83
N SER A 311 2.36 5.24 -21.38
CA SER A 311 2.53 5.56 -19.94
C SER A 311 1.32 5.06 -19.15
N ARG A 312 1.58 4.35 -18.05
CA ARG A 312 0.59 3.76 -17.16
C ARG A 312 0.91 4.11 -15.71
N SER A 313 -0.10 4.58 -14.97
CA SER A 313 0.02 4.81 -13.53
C SER A 313 0.17 3.48 -12.79
N ARG A 314 1.20 3.41 -11.94
CA ARG A 314 1.51 2.23 -11.10
C ARG A 314 1.05 2.41 -9.68
N VAL A 315 1.26 3.62 -9.16
CA VAL A 315 0.83 4.02 -7.83
C VAL A 315 0.30 5.44 -7.93
N ARG A 316 -0.93 5.64 -7.52
CA ARG A 316 -1.53 6.96 -7.35
C ARG A 316 -1.99 7.13 -5.91
N ILE A 317 -1.67 8.26 -5.31
CA ILE A 317 -2.09 8.63 -3.96
C ILE A 317 -2.77 9.99 -4.06
N ASP A 318 -4.02 10.08 -3.64
CA ASP A 318 -4.76 11.33 -3.56
C ASP A 318 -5.47 11.49 -2.20
N GLY A 319 -6.27 12.51 -2.04
CA GLY A 319 -6.98 12.81 -0.79
C GLY A 319 -7.97 11.73 -0.34
N SER A 320 -8.37 10.82 -1.21
CA SER A 320 -9.39 9.79 -0.94
C SER A 320 -8.82 8.38 -0.84
N GLU A 321 -7.77 8.04 -1.60
CA GLU A 321 -7.30 6.65 -1.71
C GLU A 321 -5.84 6.53 -2.18
N THR A 322 -5.29 5.33 -2.02
CA THR A 322 -4.04 4.91 -2.65
C THR A 322 -4.35 3.77 -3.62
N ILE A 323 -4.11 3.98 -4.88
CA ILE A 323 -4.41 3.03 -5.95
C ILE A 323 -3.11 2.44 -6.50
N PHE A 324 -3.08 1.13 -6.63
CA PHE A 324 -2.08 0.41 -7.40
C PHE A 324 -2.70 -0.03 -8.72
N ASN A 325 -2.02 0.26 -9.87
CA ASN A 325 -2.50 -0.11 -11.21
C ASN A 325 -3.79 0.61 -11.64
N GLU A 326 -3.84 1.93 -11.50
CA GLU A 326 -5.00 2.80 -11.83
C GLU A 326 -5.60 2.56 -13.23
N ASN A 327 -4.78 2.18 -14.19
CA ASN A 327 -5.23 2.01 -15.57
C ASN A 327 -5.81 0.62 -15.86
N SER A 328 -6.01 -0.23 -14.83
CA SER A 328 -6.59 -1.58 -14.95
C SER A 328 -5.93 -2.41 -16.06
N VAL A 329 -4.61 -2.39 -16.14
CA VAL A 329 -3.85 -3.20 -17.09
C VAL A 329 -3.48 -4.55 -16.45
N ASP A 330 -3.17 -5.54 -17.27
CA ASP A 330 -2.67 -6.85 -16.83
C ASP A 330 -1.28 -6.68 -16.20
N VAL A 331 -1.27 -6.28 -14.94
CA VAL A 331 -0.07 -6.11 -14.10
C VAL A 331 -0.38 -6.53 -12.68
N ASP A 332 0.44 -7.43 -12.20
CA ASP A 332 0.33 -8.00 -10.88
C ASP A 332 0.84 -7.05 -9.78
N PHE A 333 0.20 -7.11 -8.62
CA PHE A 333 0.71 -6.54 -7.39
C PHE A 333 1.10 -7.64 -6.41
N ARG A 334 2.33 -7.59 -5.90
CA ARG A 334 2.90 -8.65 -5.08
C ARG A 334 3.59 -8.11 -3.84
N VAL A 335 3.34 -8.77 -2.71
CA VAL A 335 4.08 -8.58 -1.46
C VAL A 335 4.81 -9.86 -1.14
N GLU A 336 6.11 -9.78 -0.94
CA GLU A 336 6.99 -10.91 -0.61
C GLU A 336 7.32 -10.94 0.88
N SER A 337 7.57 -12.12 1.42
CA SER A 337 8.21 -12.31 2.72
C SER A 337 9.60 -12.92 2.54
N ASN A 338 10.34 -13.12 3.63
CA ASN A 338 11.68 -13.73 3.58
C ASN A 338 11.69 -15.16 3.01
N GLY A 339 10.58 -15.89 3.08
CA GLY A 339 10.47 -17.29 2.63
C GLY A 339 9.41 -17.53 1.56
N ASP A 340 8.60 -16.53 1.24
CA ASP A 340 7.50 -16.66 0.28
C ASP A 340 7.43 -15.42 -0.62
N ALA A 341 7.70 -15.64 -1.91
CA ALA A 341 7.65 -14.59 -2.93
C ALA A 341 6.21 -14.15 -3.27
N ASN A 342 5.19 -14.87 -2.83
CA ASN A 342 3.78 -14.60 -3.12
C ASN A 342 2.92 -14.55 -1.85
N MET A 343 3.47 -13.99 -0.77
CA MET A 343 2.77 -13.88 0.51
C MET A 343 1.39 -13.21 0.37
N PHE A 344 1.31 -12.18 -0.48
CA PHE A 344 0.06 -11.62 -0.97
C PHE A 344 0.25 -11.25 -2.44
N PHE A 345 -0.61 -11.74 -3.30
CA PHE A 345 -0.50 -11.57 -4.74
C PHE A 345 -1.87 -11.23 -5.35
N VAL A 346 -1.95 -10.12 -6.04
CA VAL A 346 -3.11 -9.71 -6.84
C VAL A 346 -2.76 -9.93 -8.31
N ASP A 347 -3.42 -10.87 -8.94
CA ASP A 347 -3.29 -11.21 -10.35
C ASP A 347 -4.20 -10.30 -11.17
N GLY A 348 -3.59 -9.33 -11.84
CA GLY A 348 -4.31 -8.34 -12.64
C GLY A 348 -4.92 -8.89 -13.92
N GLY A 349 -4.39 -10.00 -14.44
CA GLY A 349 -4.89 -10.65 -15.66
C GLY A 349 -6.09 -11.57 -15.42
N ASN A 350 -6.21 -12.15 -14.23
CA ASN A 350 -7.25 -13.12 -13.89
C ASN A 350 -8.24 -12.63 -12.82
N ASP A 351 -8.14 -11.39 -12.35
CA ASP A 351 -9.00 -10.79 -11.31
C ASP A 351 -9.02 -11.61 -10.00
N ARG A 352 -7.85 -12.05 -9.52
CA ARG A 352 -7.74 -12.95 -8.37
C ARG A 352 -6.75 -12.44 -7.33
N ILE A 353 -6.97 -12.87 -6.10
CA ILE A 353 -6.04 -12.67 -4.97
C ILE A 353 -5.56 -14.05 -4.51
N TYR A 354 -4.24 -14.20 -4.43
CA TYR A 354 -3.60 -15.39 -3.88
C TYR A 354 -2.81 -15.04 -2.62
N MET A 355 -2.78 -15.98 -1.69
CA MET A 355 -1.94 -15.93 -0.50
C MET A 355 -1.11 -17.21 -0.45
N GLY A 356 0.22 -17.06 -0.52
CA GLY A 356 1.18 -18.17 -0.47
C GLY A 356 1.52 -18.80 -1.82
N ARG A 357 0.86 -18.44 -2.92
CA ARG A 357 1.16 -18.94 -4.28
C ARG A 357 0.58 -18.04 -5.38
N ASN A 358 1.13 -18.12 -6.59
CA ASN A 358 0.71 -17.32 -7.75
C ASN A 358 0.27 -18.16 -8.96
N VAL A 359 -0.25 -19.35 -8.76
CA VAL A 359 -0.62 -20.22 -9.88
C VAL A 359 -2.09 -20.07 -10.28
N THR A 360 -2.30 -20.12 -11.58
CA THR A 360 -3.60 -19.99 -12.22
C THR A 360 -4.41 -21.30 -12.26
N ASP A 361 -3.83 -22.41 -11.82
CA ASP A 361 -4.41 -23.76 -11.80
C ASP A 361 -5.09 -24.11 -10.45
N GLY A 362 -5.48 -23.08 -9.68
CA GLY A 362 -6.21 -23.25 -8.42
C GLY A 362 -7.62 -23.80 -8.62
N VAL A 363 -8.32 -24.01 -7.52
CA VAL A 363 -9.69 -24.54 -7.53
C VAL A 363 -10.65 -23.52 -8.15
N GLY A 364 -11.11 -23.81 -9.37
CA GLY A 364 -12.13 -23.04 -10.08
C GLY A 364 -11.77 -21.56 -10.29
N ASN A 365 -12.80 -20.73 -10.38
CA ASN A 365 -12.68 -19.27 -10.56
C ASN A 365 -12.76 -18.50 -9.23
N ALA A 366 -12.33 -19.09 -8.11
CA ALA A 366 -12.35 -18.42 -6.82
C ALA A 366 -11.47 -17.17 -6.84
N ARG A 367 -12.03 -16.02 -6.43
CA ARG A 367 -11.32 -14.73 -6.41
C ARG A 367 -10.29 -14.63 -5.29
N LEU A 368 -10.50 -15.27 -4.16
CA LEU A 368 -9.52 -15.39 -3.08
C LEU A 368 -9.10 -16.84 -2.94
N GLN A 369 -7.82 -17.12 -3.06
CA GLN A 369 -7.23 -18.45 -2.88
C GLN A 369 -6.11 -18.38 -1.85
N ILE A 370 -6.13 -19.31 -0.89
CA ILE A 370 -5.10 -19.44 0.15
C ILE A 370 -4.47 -20.82 -0.03
N GLU A 371 -3.18 -20.87 -0.32
CA GLU A 371 -2.43 -22.10 -0.53
C GLU A 371 -1.14 -22.09 0.30
N ALA A 372 -0.82 -23.22 0.92
CA ALA A 372 0.46 -23.43 1.57
C ALA A 372 1.08 -24.73 1.04
N GLN A 373 2.40 -24.71 0.78
CA GLN A 373 3.14 -25.89 0.34
C GLN A 373 3.52 -26.76 1.53
N ASP A 374 3.98 -26.12 2.60
CA ASP A 374 4.38 -26.76 3.86
C ASP A 374 3.70 -26.02 5.01
N GLY A 375 2.81 -26.66 5.74
CA GLY A 375 2.08 -26.04 6.85
C GLY A 375 0.58 -25.95 6.62
N GLU A 376 -0.10 -25.07 7.34
CA GLU A 376 -1.55 -24.93 7.31
C GLU A 376 -1.99 -23.80 6.40
N ALA A 377 -2.78 -24.10 5.35
CA ALA A 377 -3.57 -23.12 4.63
C ALA A 377 -4.90 -22.93 5.37
N GLY A 378 -5.00 -21.90 6.19
CA GLY A 378 -6.14 -21.70 7.06
C GLY A 378 -6.72 -20.28 7.00
N LEU A 379 -8.05 -20.20 7.19
CA LEU A 379 -8.76 -18.95 7.43
C LEU A 379 -9.22 -18.92 8.88
N SER A 380 -8.73 -17.98 9.68
CA SER A 380 -9.18 -17.77 11.06
C SER A 380 -10.05 -16.51 11.14
N ILE A 381 -11.27 -16.66 11.67
CA ILE A 381 -12.17 -15.54 11.93
C ILE A 381 -12.43 -15.49 13.43
N HIS A 382 -11.79 -14.53 14.11
CA HIS A 382 -11.90 -14.35 15.55
C HIS A 382 -12.59 -13.03 15.89
N ARG A 383 -13.57 -13.07 16.77
CA ARG A 383 -14.20 -11.89 17.37
C ARG A 383 -13.99 -11.89 18.89
N GLY A 384 -13.15 -10.98 19.38
CA GLY A 384 -12.99 -10.68 20.80
C GLY A 384 -14.07 -9.68 21.25
N SER A 385 -15.12 -10.17 21.93
CA SER A 385 -16.20 -9.32 22.43
C SER A 385 -16.89 -9.98 23.62
N ALA A 386 -17.31 -9.18 24.59
CA ALA A 386 -18.14 -9.64 25.71
C ALA A 386 -19.61 -9.92 25.31
N SER A 387 -20.02 -9.58 24.08
CA SER A 387 -21.37 -9.87 23.57
C SER A 387 -21.50 -11.33 23.12
N THR A 388 -22.73 -11.82 22.99
CA THR A 388 -23.03 -13.20 22.62
C THR A 388 -22.72 -13.57 21.17
N GLY A 389 -22.50 -12.60 20.27
CA GLY A 389 -22.22 -12.85 18.86
C GLY A 389 -20.79 -13.29 18.61
N GLY A 390 -20.56 -14.24 17.69
CA GLY A 390 -19.26 -14.73 17.22
C GLY A 390 -18.83 -14.13 15.89
N GLY A 391 -17.68 -14.59 15.38
CA GLY A 391 -17.26 -14.34 13.99
C GLY A 391 -18.23 -15.03 13.01
N LYS A 392 -18.43 -14.48 11.83
CA LYS A 392 -19.36 -14.98 10.82
C LYS A 392 -18.72 -14.97 9.44
N ILE A 393 -19.08 -15.95 8.61
CA ILE A 393 -18.88 -15.91 7.15
C ILE A 393 -20.27 -15.74 6.53
N PHE A 394 -20.44 -14.74 5.69
CA PHE A 394 -21.68 -14.50 4.99
C PHE A 394 -21.58 -15.04 3.56
N PHE A 395 -22.48 -15.97 3.23
CA PHE A 395 -22.78 -16.32 1.84
C PHE A 395 -24.08 -15.63 1.47
N SER A 396 -24.07 -14.79 0.47
CA SER A 396 -25.26 -14.08 0.02
C SER A 396 -25.37 -14.12 -1.50
N LYS A 397 -26.62 -14.15 -2.00
CA LYS A 397 -26.93 -14.19 -3.42
C LYS A 397 -28.03 -13.20 -3.76
N SER A 398 -27.83 -12.46 -4.84
CA SER A 398 -28.85 -11.69 -5.55
C SER A 398 -28.99 -12.21 -6.98
N ARG A 399 -30.17 -12.08 -7.59
CA ARG A 399 -30.39 -12.32 -9.03
C ARG A 399 -30.14 -11.08 -9.89
N ALA A 400 -29.65 -10.00 -9.28
CA ALA A 400 -29.32 -8.77 -10.00
C ALA A 400 -28.21 -9.00 -11.03
N ALA A 401 -28.34 -8.33 -12.17
CA ALA A 401 -27.30 -8.29 -13.21
C ALA A 401 -26.17 -7.30 -12.86
N THR A 402 -26.44 -6.32 -12.00
CA THR A 402 -25.50 -5.30 -11.53
C THR A 402 -25.06 -5.62 -10.12
N ALA A 403 -23.76 -5.54 -9.85
CA ALA A 403 -23.23 -5.72 -8.51
C ALA A 403 -23.76 -4.62 -7.56
N GLY A 404 -24.21 -5.03 -6.37
CA GLY A 404 -24.79 -4.13 -5.37
C GLY A 404 -26.31 -3.98 -5.41
N ASP A 405 -26.99 -4.51 -6.44
CA ASP A 405 -28.45 -4.51 -6.51
C ASP A 405 -29.03 -5.76 -5.82
N ASP A 406 -30.19 -5.60 -5.17
CA ASP A 406 -30.88 -6.61 -4.37
C ASP A 406 -32.11 -7.18 -5.10
N THR A 407 -31.88 -7.90 -6.22
CA THR A 407 -32.97 -8.62 -6.89
C THR A 407 -33.28 -9.91 -6.14
N VAL A 408 -34.56 -10.13 -5.83
CA VAL A 408 -35.04 -11.27 -5.05
C VAL A 408 -34.64 -12.61 -5.68
N VAL A 409 -34.16 -13.53 -4.85
CA VAL A 409 -33.88 -14.92 -5.22
C VAL A 409 -35.18 -15.72 -5.33
N GLN A 410 -35.11 -16.91 -5.90
CA GLN A 410 -36.28 -17.79 -6.16
C GLN A 410 -36.04 -19.17 -5.52
N ASP A 411 -37.14 -19.94 -5.37
CA ASP A 411 -37.06 -21.33 -4.92
C ASP A 411 -36.06 -22.15 -5.74
N GLY A 412 -35.18 -22.87 -5.06
CA GLY A 412 -34.08 -23.64 -5.65
C GLY A 412 -32.80 -22.85 -5.92
N ASP A 413 -32.75 -21.52 -5.72
CA ASP A 413 -31.51 -20.77 -5.82
C ASP A 413 -30.55 -21.17 -4.68
N GLN A 414 -29.31 -21.51 -5.02
CA GLN A 414 -28.25 -21.75 -4.03
C GLN A 414 -27.80 -20.43 -3.42
N LEU A 415 -27.89 -20.28 -2.11
CA LEU A 415 -27.43 -19.12 -1.35
C LEU A 415 -25.94 -19.17 -1.06
N GLY A 416 -25.40 -20.39 -0.94
CA GLY A 416 -23.98 -20.64 -0.73
C GLY A 416 -23.68 -22.11 -0.53
N ALA A 417 -22.40 -22.46 -0.67
CA ALA A 417 -21.92 -23.84 -0.47
C ALA A 417 -20.53 -23.88 0.13
N LEU A 418 -20.26 -24.94 0.90
CA LEU A 418 -18.94 -25.40 1.31
C LEU A 418 -18.63 -26.66 0.48
N LEU A 419 -17.71 -26.56 -0.47
CA LEU A 419 -17.25 -27.68 -1.27
C LEU A 419 -15.95 -28.24 -0.69
N PHE A 420 -15.89 -29.55 -0.57
CA PHE A 420 -14.69 -30.31 -0.21
C PHE A 420 -14.22 -31.04 -1.47
N THR A 421 -13.19 -30.47 -2.11
CA THR A 421 -12.64 -31.01 -3.37
C THR A 421 -11.30 -31.66 -3.16
N GLY A 422 -10.87 -32.51 -4.07
CA GLY A 422 -9.57 -33.17 -4.03
C GLY A 422 -8.95 -33.30 -5.41
N ALA A 423 -7.62 -33.44 -5.44
CA ALA A 423 -6.92 -33.73 -6.68
C ALA A 423 -7.16 -35.18 -7.13
N ASP A 424 -7.66 -35.39 -8.33
CA ASP A 424 -7.90 -36.69 -8.94
C ASP A 424 -6.79 -37.13 -9.93
N GLY A 425 -5.76 -36.31 -10.05
CA GLY A 425 -4.65 -36.49 -11.01
C GLY A 425 -4.81 -35.70 -12.30
N THR A 426 -5.97 -35.04 -12.49
CA THR A 426 -6.23 -34.12 -13.61
C THR A 426 -6.31 -32.69 -13.11
N ASP A 427 -7.10 -32.46 -12.07
CA ASP A 427 -7.28 -31.14 -11.42
C ASP A 427 -7.63 -31.31 -9.92
N ARG A 428 -8.04 -30.23 -9.27
CA ARG A 428 -8.45 -30.18 -7.86
C ARG A 428 -9.93 -29.82 -7.70
N GLU A 429 -10.73 -29.94 -8.74
CA GLU A 429 -12.13 -29.51 -8.77
C GLU A 429 -13.12 -30.63 -8.48
N SER A 430 -12.63 -31.88 -8.38
CA SER A 430 -13.48 -33.04 -8.12
C SER A 430 -14.03 -33.02 -6.70
N ALA A 431 -15.32 -32.70 -6.58
CA ALA A 431 -16.01 -32.59 -5.30
C ALA A 431 -16.22 -33.97 -4.67
N GLY A 432 -15.69 -34.20 -3.46
CA GLY A 432 -15.94 -35.38 -2.63
C GLY A 432 -17.17 -35.22 -1.75
N ALA A 433 -17.45 -33.99 -1.29
CA ALA A 433 -18.62 -33.65 -0.48
C ALA A 433 -19.01 -32.17 -0.64
N GLU A 434 -20.27 -31.88 -0.29
CA GLU A 434 -20.82 -30.51 -0.30
C GLU A 434 -21.78 -30.32 0.87
N ILE A 435 -21.72 -29.13 1.50
CA ILE A 435 -22.76 -28.60 2.37
C ILE A 435 -23.26 -27.34 1.70
N SER A 436 -24.51 -27.34 1.27
CA SER A 436 -25.11 -26.20 0.57
C SER A 436 -26.41 -25.73 1.22
N VAL A 437 -26.69 -24.46 1.01
CA VAL A 437 -27.93 -23.83 1.44
C VAL A 437 -28.64 -23.29 0.21
N GLU A 438 -29.93 -23.64 0.08
CA GLU A 438 -30.77 -23.18 -1.03
C GLU A 438 -32.06 -22.56 -0.51
N VAL A 439 -32.66 -21.74 -1.33
CA VAL A 439 -34.01 -21.21 -1.10
C VAL A 439 -35.01 -22.36 -1.18
N ASN A 440 -35.94 -22.44 -0.20
CA ASN A 440 -36.92 -23.51 -0.09
C ASN A 440 -38.33 -22.95 0.12
N GLY A 441 -38.85 -22.33 -0.93
CA GLY A 441 -40.13 -21.66 -0.94
C GLY A 441 -40.07 -20.30 -1.63
N THR A 442 -41.03 -19.43 -1.36
CA THR A 442 -41.08 -18.09 -1.96
C THR A 442 -40.55 -17.07 -0.96
N PRO A 443 -39.39 -16.42 -1.21
CA PRO A 443 -38.89 -15.35 -0.35
C PRO A 443 -39.81 -14.15 -0.32
N GLY A 444 -39.85 -13.46 0.83
CA GLY A 444 -40.60 -12.24 1.06
C GLY A 444 -39.77 -11.16 1.74
N SER A 445 -40.37 -10.03 2.07
CA SER A 445 -39.70 -8.98 2.85
C SER A 445 -39.37 -9.52 4.27
N ASN A 446 -38.08 -9.56 4.60
CA ASN A 446 -37.57 -10.15 5.87
C ASN A 446 -37.93 -11.65 6.06
N ASP A 447 -38.17 -12.34 4.97
CA ASP A 447 -38.52 -13.77 4.95
C ASP A 447 -37.66 -14.49 3.90
N MET A 448 -36.80 -15.42 4.36
CA MET A 448 -35.90 -16.21 3.51
C MET A 448 -36.02 -17.71 3.88
N PRO A 449 -37.03 -18.40 3.35
CA PRO A 449 -37.16 -19.84 3.59
C PRO A 449 -35.98 -20.59 2.98
N GLY A 450 -35.19 -21.29 3.80
CA GLY A 450 -34.00 -22.00 3.37
C GLY A 450 -34.03 -23.50 3.67
N ARG A 451 -33.27 -24.28 2.88
CA ARG A 451 -32.94 -25.66 3.18
C ARG A 451 -31.43 -25.84 3.23
N ILE A 452 -30.97 -26.64 4.16
CA ILE A 452 -29.57 -27.09 4.24
C ILE A 452 -29.49 -28.50 3.64
N MET A 453 -28.50 -28.74 2.78
CA MET A 453 -28.26 -30.03 2.15
C MET A 453 -26.84 -30.51 2.43
N PHE A 454 -26.72 -31.84 2.62
CA PHE A 454 -25.46 -32.54 2.77
C PHE A 454 -25.37 -33.58 1.66
N ALA A 455 -24.34 -33.50 0.85
CA ALA A 455 -24.14 -34.34 -0.31
C ALA A 455 -22.73 -34.98 -0.30
N THR A 456 -22.58 -36.15 -0.89
CA THR A 456 -21.31 -36.83 -1.09
C THR A 456 -21.24 -37.50 -2.45
N THR A 457 -20.01 -37.65 -2.99
CA THR A 457 -19.75 -38.36 -4.23
C THR A 457 -19.54 -39.85 -3.95
N ALA A 458 -20.23 -40.69 -4.67
CA ALA A 458 -20.02 -42.15 -4.61
C ALA A 458 -18.78 -42.53 -5.42
N ASP A 459 -18.16 -43.69 -5.08
CA ASP A 459 -17.08 -44.24 -5.88
C ASP A 459 -17.49 -44.42 -7.34
N GLY A 460 -16.67 -43.91 -8.29
CA GLY A 460 -16.94 -43.92 -9.72
C GLY A 460 -17.93 -42.86 -10.21
N ALA A 461 -18.46 -41.97 -9.34
CA ALA A 461 -19.34 -40.88 -9.75
C ALA A 461 -18.56 -39.56 -9.91
N ALA A 462 -19.01 -38.72 -10.83
CA ALA A 462 -18.42 -37.41 -11.13
C ALA A 462 -19.06 -36.23 -10.36
N ALA A 463 -20.18 -36.46 -9.66
CA ALA A 463 -20.90 -35.40 -8.97
C ALA A 463 -21.42 -35.86 -7.61
N VAL A 464 -21.59 -34.92 -6.69
CA VAL A 464 -22.19 -35.16 -5.39
C VAL A 464 -23.65 -35.59 -5.52
N THR A 465 -24.08 -36.46 -4.62
CA THR A 465 -25.48 -36.87 -4.48
C THR A 465 -25.94 -36.49 -3.08
N GLU A 466 -27.08 -35.86 -2.97
CA GLU A 466 -27.69 -35.50 -1.70
C GLU A 466 -27.92 -36.75 -0.82
N ARG A 467 -27.56 -36.67 0.46
CA ARG A 467 -27.73 -37.72 1.45
C ARG A 467 -28.67 -37.31 2.57
N MET A 468 -28.69 -36.05 2.92
CA MET A 468 -29.51 -35.49 3.98
C MET A 468 -29.89 -34.05 3.66
N ARG A 469 -31.09 -33.65 4.08
CA ARG A 469 -31.48 -32.22 4.07
C ARG A 469 -32.30 -31.83 5.29
N ILE A 470 -32.29 -30.55 5.56
CA ILE A 470 -33.19 -29.90 6.53
C ILE A 470 -33.96 -28.82 5.74
N PRO A 471 -35.20 -29.10 5.33
CA PRO A 471 -36.08 -28.12 4.68
C PRO A 471 -36.46 -26.94 5.60
N SER A 472 -37.11 -25.92 5.06
CA SER A 472 -37.58 -24.73 5.79
C SER A 472 -38.57 -25.01 6.92
N ASP A 473 -39.21 -26.17 6.91
CA ASP A 473 -40.13 -26.62 7.97
C ASP A 473 -39.44 -27.36 9.14
N GLY A 474 -38.10 -27.43 9.11
CA GLY A 474 -37.28 -27.96 10.20
C GLY A 474 -37.25 -29.51 10.33
N ARG A 475 -37.84 -30.26 9.39
CA ARG A 475 -37.71 -31.71 9.33
C ARG A 475 -36.28 -32.10 8.95
N ILE A 476 -35.82 -33.28 9.38
CA ILE A 476 -34.56 -33.85 8.89
C ILE A 476 -34.91 -35.04 8.00
N LEU A 477 -34.46 -35.03 6.77
CA LEU A 477 -34.70 -36.07 5.77
C LEU A 477 -33.39 -36.76 5.41
N PHE A 478 -33.37 -38.09 5.44
CA PHE A 478 -32.24 -38.91 5.02
C PHE A 478 -32.63 -39.77 3.82
N GLY A 479 -31.81 -39.66 2.74
CA GLY A 479 -32.00 -40.46 1.53
C GLY A 479 -33.26 -40.12 0.74
N CYS A 480 -33.88 -38.97 1.02
CA CYS A 480 -35.06 -38.49 0.30
C CYS A 480 -35.08 -36.97 0.27
N THR A 481 -35.68 -36.39 -0.77
CA THR A 481 -35.80 -34.97 -0.99
C THR A 481 -37.17 -34.37 -0.59
N SER A 482 -38.08 -35.20 -0.23
CA SER A 482 -39.43 -34.86 0.25
C SER A 482 -39.85 -35.82 1.37
N GLU A 483 -41.01 -35.55 1.99
CA GLU A 483 -41.54 -36.41 3.06
C GLU A 483 -41.63 -37.87 2.60
N PRO A 484 -41.14 -38.83 3.40
CA PRO A 484 -41.31 -40.24 3.13
C PRO A 484 -42.78 -40.62 3.08
N THR A 485 -43.19 -41.23 1.97
CA THR A 485 -44.56 -41.67 1.70
C THR A 485 -44.54 -43.08 1.11
N ASN A 486 -45.69 -43.56 0.66
CA ASN A 486 -45.75 -44.82 -0.07
C ASN A 486 -44.99 -44.81 -1.42
N SER A 487 -44.61 -43.66 -1.96
CA SER A 487 -43.84 -43.53 -3.20
C SER A 487 -42.43 -42.97 -3.01
N VAL A 488 -42.08 -42.49 -1.83
CA VAL A 488 -40.79 -41.91 -1.49
C VAL A 488 -40.11 -42.70 -0.40
N SER A 489 -39.02 -43.38 -0.72
CA SER A 489 -38.17 -44.07 0.23
C SER A 489 -37.32 -43.08 1.02
N GLY A 490 -37.09 -43.33 2.30
CA GLY A 490 -36.23 -42.52 3.14
C GLY A 490 -36.60 -42.51 4.62
N VAL A 491 -35.87 -41.73 5.39
CA VAL A 491 -36.13 -41.55 6.82
C VAL A 491 -36.39 -40.07 7.08
N GLN A 492 -37.39 -39.78 7.87
CA GLN A 492 -37.71 -38.44 8.36
C GLN A 492 -37.69 -38.42 9.89
N LEU A 493 -37.02 -37.41 10.43
CA LEU A 493 -37.18 -36.98 11.81
C LEU A 493 -37.88 -35.63 11.80
N SER A 494 -38.97 -35.51 12.56
CA SER A 494 -39.72 -34.26 12.64
C SER A 494 -40.10 -33.94 14.06
N ASN A 495 -40.06 -32.64 14.38
CA ASN A 495 -40.64 -32.08 15.58
C ASN A 495 -41.74 -31.10 15.14
N ALA A 496 -42.97 -31.55 15.15
CA ALA A 496 -44.13 -30.77 14.73
C ALA A 496 -44.90 -30.24 15.94
N GLY A 497 -44.29 -29.33 16.69
CA GLY A 497 -44.92 -28.65 17.82
C GLY A 497 -45.19 -29.60 19.01
N THR A 498 -46.32 -30.28 19.04
CA THR A 498 -46.72 -31.11 20.21
C THR A 498 -46.21 -32.54 20.21
N PHE A 499 -45.61 -33.03 19.09
CA PHE A 499 -45.04 -34.39 19.05
C PHE A 499 -43.91 -34.52 18.03
N SER A 500 -42.94 -35.33 18.42
CA SER A 500 -41.85 -35.75 17.55
C SER A 500 -42.19 -37.06 16.85
N SER A 501 -41.84 -37.19 15.58
CA SER A 501 -42.06 -38.43 14.83
C SER A 501 -40.82 -38.86 14.06
N CYS A 502 -40.67 -40.18 13.94
CA CYS A 502 -39.71 -40.81 13.06
C CYS A 502 -40.47 -41.67 12.05
N LYS A 503 -40.30 -41.36 10.74
CA LYS A 503 -40.91 -42.11 9.64
C LYS A 503 -39.83 -42.88 8.89
N PHE A 504 -40.08 -44.12 8.59
CA PHE A 504 -39.27 -44.97 7.71
C PHE A 504 -40.14 -45.39 6.53
N SER A 505 -39.68 -45.20 5.32
CA SER A 505 -40.39 -45.64 4.12
C SER A 505 -39.44 -46.31 3.11
N VAL A 506 -39.92 -47.34 2.50
CA VAL A 506 -39.31 -48.04 1.35
C VAL A 506 -40.01 -47.71 0.04
N GLY A 507 -40.83 -46.66 0.02
CA GLY A 507 -41.60 -46.22 -1.14
C GLY A 507 -42.63 -47.24 -1.60
N ASN A 508 -42.81 -47.42 -2.89
CA ASN A 508 -43.78 -48.32 -3.49
C ASN A 508 -43.52 -49.83 -3.28
N ASN A 509 -42.52 -50.17 -2.51
CA ASN A 509 -42.22 -51.59 -2.26
C ASN A 509 -43.16 -52.18 -1.22
N VAL A 510 -43.82 -53.25 -1.57
CA VAL A 510 -44.79 -53.96 -0.69
C VAL A 510 -44.25 -55.29 -0.17
N GLY A 511 -43.00 -55.60 -0.41
CA GLY A 511 -42.35 -56.81 0.07
C GLY A 511 -41.99 -56.79 1.55
N ASN A 512 -41.19 -57.78 1.98
CA ASN A 512 -40.70 -57.91 3.34
C ASN A 512 -39.41 -57.09 3.49
N PHE A 513 -39.51 -55.86 4.02
CA PHE A 513 -38.41 -54.94 4.18
C PHE A 513 -38.12 -54.67 5.66
N THR A 514 -36.83 -54.75 6.03
CA THR A 514 -36.38 -54.38 7.36
C THR A 514 -36.27 -52.85 7.43
N GLN A 515 -37.04 -52.25 8.35
CA GLN A 515 -37.00 -50.82 8.63
C GLN A 515 -35.97 -50.48 9.70
N ILE A 516 -35.86 -51.30 10.74
CA ILE A 516 -34.90 -51.14 11.82
C ILE A 516 -34.31 -52.53 12.15
N SER A 517 -32.99 -52.60 12.27
CA SER A 517 -32.27 -53.78 12.77
C SER A 517 -31.64 -53.46 14.11
N PHE A 518 -31.82 -54.36 15.07
CA PHE A 518 -31.11 -54.35 16.34
C PHE A 518 -29.93 -55.32 16.26
N ILE A 519 -28.74 -54.82 16.44
CA ILE A 519 -27.49 -55.58 16.25
C ILE A 519 -26.64 -55.47 17.50
N ASN A 520 -26.06 -56.58 17.93
CA ASN A 520 -25.06 -56.62 19.00
C ASN A 520 -23.93 -57.61 18.65
N GLY A 521 -23.09 -58.00 19.60
CA GLY A 521 -21.97 -58.92 19.37
C GLY A 521 -22.38 -60.29 18.81
N ASN A 522 -23.66 -60.66 18.92
CA ASN A 522 -24.23 -61.91 18.35
C ASN A 522 -24.82 -61.69 16.92
N GLY A 523 -24.66 -60.53 16.32
CA GLY A 523 -25.24 -60.19 15.04
C GLY A 523 -26.63 -59.54 15.17
N VAL A 524 -27.51 -59.73 14.17
CA VAL A 524 -28.87 -59.19 14.19
C VAL A 524 -29.73 -59.99 15.16
N VAL A 525 -30.12 -59.34 16.25
CA VAL A 525 -30.91 -59.93 17.33
C VAL A 525 -32.40 -59.60 17.29
N GLY A 526 -32.77 -58.59 16.48
CA GLY A 526 -34.14 -58.19 16.29
C GLY A 526 -34.33 -57.28 15.08
N THR A 527 -35.55 -57.20 14.60
CA THR A 527 -35.91 -56.29 13.48
C THR A 527 -37.34 -55.80 13.60
N ILE A 528 -37.57 -54.56 13.12
CA ILE A 528 -38.91 -54.09 12.78
C ILE A 528 -38.99 -54.12 11.24
N LYS A 529 -39.96 -54.88 10.72
CA LYS A 529 -40.16 -55.08 9.29
C LYS A 529 -41.55 -54.70 8.85
N THR A 530 -41.67 -54.22 7.63
CA THR A 530 -42.97 -54.09 6.97
C THR A 530 -43.14 -55.20 5.92
N ASN A 531 -44.32 -55.75 5.80
CA ASN A 531 -44.67 -56.74 4.79
C ASN A 531 -46.11 -56.51 4.35
N ALA A 532 -46.29 -56.03 3.13
CA ALA A 532 -47.59 -55.58 2.62
C ALA A 532 -48.29 -54.60 3.59
N ALA A 533 -49.41 -54.93 4.18
CA ALA A 533 -50.19 -54.11 5.11
C ALA A 533 -49.84 -54.37 6.58
N ALA A 534 -48.80 -55.16 6.87
CA ALA A 534 -48.46 -55.57 8.23
C ALA A 534 -47.10 -55.07 8.68
N THR A 535 -46.98 -54.78 9.97
CA THR A 535 -45.68 -54.53 10.64
C THR A 535 -45.35 -55.75 11.52
N ALA A 536 -44.14 -56.28 11.36
CA ALA A 536 -43.64 -57.40 12.17
C ALA A 536 -42.52 -56.92 13.11
N TYR A 537 -42.63 -57.26 14.36
CA TYR A 537 -41.62 -57.13 15.42
C TYR A 537 -40.98 -58.48 15.65
N ASN A 538 -39.75 -58.64 15.16
CA ASN A 538 -39.09 -59.91 15.17
C ASN A 538 -37.94 -59.92 16.17
N THR A 539 -37.84 -60.98 16.96
CA THR A 539 -36.65 -61.33 17.74
C THR A 539 -36.03 -62.59 17.18
N SER A 540 -34.74 -62.75 17.30
CA SER A 540 -34.04 -63.95 16.86
C SER A 540 -34.54 -65.16 17.62
N SER A 541 -35.00 -66.23 16.93
CA SER A 541 -35.54 -67.46 17.51
C SER A 541 -35.17 -68.71 16.70
N ASP A 542 -34.03 -68.66 15.98
CA ASP A 542 -33.54 -69.84 15.23
C ASP A 542 -33.15 -70.94 16.17
N TYR A 543 -33.52 -72.18 15.88
CA TYR A 543 -33.22 -73.33 16.68
C TYR A 543 -31.71 -73.55 16.85
N ARG A 544 -30.91 -73.16 15.91
CA ARG A 544 -29.45 -73.29 15.95
C ARG A 544 -28.78 -72.39 17.02
N LEU A 545 -29.53 -71.42 17.54
CA LEU A 545 -29.13 -70.52 18.63
C LEU A 545 -29.61 -71.01 20.00
N LYS A 546 -30.24 -72.18 20.05
CA LYS A 546 -30.85 -72.71 21.27
C LYS A 546 -30.32 -74.12 21.57
N GLU A 547 -30.08 -74.38 22.82
CA GLU A 547 -29.69 -75.66 23.32
C GLU A 547 -30.58 -76.05 24.52
N ASN A 548 -30.57 -77.35 24.96
CA ASN A 548 -31.33 -77.87 26.09
C ASN A 548 -32.84 -77.60 25.97
N VAL A 549 -33.37 -77.76 24.76
CA VAL A 549 -34.81 -77.56 24.50
C VAL A 549 -35.65 -78.60 25.12
N VAL A 550 -36.50 -78.23 26.13
CA VAL A 550 -37.43 -79.09 26.82
C VAL A 550 -38.87 -78.71 26.48
N THR A 551 -39.68 -79.65 26.05
CA THR A 551 -41.08 -79.40 25.64
C THR A 551 -42.06 -79.87 26.70
N ASP A 552 -41.63 -80.75 27.62
CA ASP A 552 -42.45 -81.27 28.70
C ASP A 552 -42.11 -80.58 30.04
N TRP A 553 -42.93 -79.56 30.37
CA TRP A 553 -42.80 -78.76 31.59
C TRP A 553 -44.20 -78.28 32.06
N ASP A 554 -44.40 -78.12 33.35
CA ASP A 554 -45.67 -77.74 33.98
C ASP A 554 -45.91 -76.20 33.82
N ALA A 555 -46.67 -75.82 32.80
CA ALA A 555 -47.04 -74.45 32.55
C ALA A 555 -48.26 -73.99 33.34
N THR A 556 -49.22 -74.90 33.62
CA THR A 556 -50.47 -74.56 34.31
C THR A 556 -50.20 -74.11 35.74
N THR A 557 -49.33 -74.83 36.49
CA THR A 557 -48.95 -74.41 37.83
C THR A 557 -48.21 -73.08 37.85
N ARG A 558 -47.32 -72.83 36.89
CA ARG A 558 -46.59 -71.59 36.77
C ARG A 558 -47.54 -70.44 36.40
N LEU A 559 -48.48 -70.62 35.45
CA LEU A 559 -49.48 -69.65 35.03
C LEU A 559 -50.39 -69.22 36.18
N LYS A 560 -50.86 -70.14 37.01
CA LYS A 560 -51.76 -69.88 38.17
C LYS A 560 -51.14 -68.95 39.23
N GLN A 561 -49.80 -68.73 39.20
CA GLN A 561 -49.12 -67.85 40.13
C GLN A 561 -49.09 -66.39 39.60
N LEU A 562 -49.30 -66.18 38.30
CA LEU A 562 -49.41 -64.84 37.76
C LEU A 562 -50.67 -64.13 38.27
N LYS A 563 -50.56 -62.84 38.57
CA LYS A 563 -51.62 -61.98 39.09
C LYS A 563 -51.99 -60.91 38.12
N PRO A 564 -52.85 -61.13 37.15
CA PRO A 564 -53.36 -60.06 36.31
C PRO A 564 -54.05 -59.02 37.18
N SER A 565 -53.70 -57.76 36.97
CA SER A 565 -54.17 -56.63 37.78
C SER A 565 -54.76 -55.55 36.90
N ARG A 566 -55.80 -54.89 37.40
CA ARG A 566 -56.38 -53.70 36.78
C ARG A 566 -55.88 -52.50 37.54
N PHE A 567 -55.32 -51.48 36.82
CA PHE A 567 -54.68 -50.31 37.42
C PHE A 567 -54.84 -49.09 36.58
N ASN A 568 -54.54 -47.93 37.17
CA ASN A 568 -54.36 -46.61 36.46
C ASN A 568 -52.94 -46.15 36.69
N TRP A 569 -52.35 -45.55 35.64
CA TRP A 569 -51.06 -44.81 35.79
C TRP A 569 -51.28 -43.64 36.73
N LYS A 570 -50.32 -43.30 37.59
CA LYS A 570 -50.37 -42.10 38.43
C LYS A 570 -50.49 -40.85 37.66
N THR A 571 -49.94 -40.82 36.41
CA THR A 571 -49.94 -39.69 35.45
C THR A 571 -51.18 -39.67 34.54
N ALA A 572 -52.01 -40.78 34.53
CA ALA A 572 -53.22 -40.94 33.71
C ALA A 572 -54.33 -41.62 34.54
N LYS A 573 -54.82 -40.86 35.52
CA LYS A 573 -55.72 -41.38 36.56
C LYS A 573 -57.08 -41.86 36.02
N ASP A 574 -57.51 -41.32 34.90
CA ASP A 574 -58.82 -41.60 34.31
C ASP A 574 -58.83 -42.80 33.32
N THR A 575 -57.61 -43.31 33.03
CA THR A 575 -57.45 -44.40 32.06
C THR A 575 -57.12 -45.70 32.80
N THR A 576 -58.08 -46.63 32.83
CA THR A 576 -57.90 -47.95 33.47
C THR A 576 -57.35 -48.94 32.45
N LEU A 577 -56.33 -49.67 32.85
CA LEU A 577 -55.63 -50.67 32.02
C LEU A 577 -55.56 -52.01 32.77
N ASP A 578 -55.52 -53.12 32.03
CA ASP A 578 -55.21 -54.42 32.53
C ASP A 578 -53.76 -54.79 32.25
N GLY A 579 -53.05 -55.37 33.20
CA GLY A 579 -51.67 -55.77 33.06
C GLY A 579 -51.10 -56.49 34.27
N PHE A 580 -49.79 -56.35 34.45
CA PHE A 580 -49.09 -57.04 35.58
C PHE A 580 -48.18 -56.02 36.29
N LEU A 581 -47.98 -56.31 37.59
CA LEU A 581 -46.91 -55.60 38.33
C LEU A 581 -45.59 -56.36 38.12
N ALA A 582 -44.55 -55.70 37.58
CA ALA A 582 -43.31 -56.33 37.16
C ALA A 582 -42.68 -57.22 38.30
N HIS A 583 -42.64 -56.71 39.54
CA HIS A 583 -42.06 -57.42 40.67
C HIS A 583 -42.82 -58.69 41.06
N GLU A 584 -44.11 -58.79 40.73
CA GLU A 584 -44.90 -59.98 40.97
C GLU A 584 -44.68 -61.07 39.92
N VAL A 585 -44.34 -60.66 38.71
CA VAL A 585 -44.00 -61.55 37.58
C VAL A 585 -42.57 -62.04 37.67
N SER A 586 -41.65 -61.23 38.23
CA SER A 586 -40.19 -61.45 38.27
C SER A 586 -39.81 -62.84 38.82
N SER A 587 -40.50 -63.31 39.84
CA SER A 587 -40.26 -64.67 40.47
C SER A 587 -40.85 -65.84 39.66
N ILE A 588 -41.76 -65.51 38.70
CA ILE A 588 -42.52 -66.55 37.96
C ILE A 588 -41.96 -66.66 36.53
N VAL A 589 -41.75 -65.56 35.89
CA VAL A 589 -41.22 -65.44 34.52
C VAL A 589 -40.11 -64.39 34.52
N PRO A 590 -38.95 -64.70 35.13
CA PRO A 590 -37.86 -63.71 35.24
C PRO A 590 -37.36 -63.16 33.88
N GLU A 591 -37.44 -64.00 32.84
CA GLU A 591 -37.06 -63.64 31.47
C GLU A 591 -37.96 -62.55 30.84
N ALA A 592 -39.12 -62.24 31.44
CA ALA A 592 -40.02 -61.18 31.02
C ALA A 592 -39.72 -59.86 31.70
N ILE A 593 -38.87 -59.79 32.69
CA ILE A 593 -38.67 -58.64 33.54
C ILE A 593 -37.24 -58.09 33.33
N SER A 594 -37.11 -56.77 33.24
CA SER A 594 -35.85 -56.07 33.34
C SER A 594 -35.91 -55.12 34.53
N GLY A 595 -34.76 -54.93 35.20
CA GLY A 595 -34.61 -54.10 36.38
C GLY A 595 -35.00 -54.85 37.67
N GLU A 596 -34.65 -54.31 38.83
CA GLU A 596 -34.90 -54.87 40.15
C GLU A 596 -35.98 -54.08 40.89
N LYS A 597 -36.72 -54.77 41.81
CA LYS A 597 -37.73 -54.12 42.65
C LYS A 597 -37.05 -53.09 43.55
N ASP A 598 -37.64 -51.88 43.60
CA ASP A 598 -37.19 -50.77 44.45
C ASP A 598 -35.76 -50.30 44.14
N ALA A 599 -35.26 -50.63 42.94
CA ALA A 599 -33.96 -50.14 42.47
C ALA A 599 -33.93 -48.61 42.36
N MET A 600 -32.79 -48.09 42.71
CA MET A 600 -32.48 -46.64 42.58
C MET A 600 -31.30 -46.49 41.69
N LYS A 601 -31.27 -45.39 40.91
CA LYS A 601 -30.13 -44.97 40.13
C LYS A 601 -29.80 -43.49 40.39
N ASP A 602 -28.55 -43.16 40.31
CA ASP A 602 -28.10 -41.79 40.46
C ASP A 602 -28.03 -41.09 39.10
N GLU A 603 -28.86 -40.06 38.93
CA GLU A 603 -28.81 -39.17 37.80
C GLU A 603 -27.95 -37.95 38.12
N SER A 604 -27.10 -37.55 37.18
CA SER A 604 -26.18 -36.40 37.33
C SER A 604 -26.75 -35.11 36.75
N ASN A 605 -26.35 -33.98 37.32
CA ASN A 605 -26.72 -32.65 36.85
C ASN A 605 -28.25 -32.46 36.80
N VAL A 606 -28.89 -32.58 37.92
CA VAL A 606 -30.35 -32.63 38.03
C VAL A 606 -30.92 -31.28 38.46
N VAL A 607 -31.95 -30.82 37.76
CA VAL A 607 -32.77 -29.66 38.15
C VAL A 607 -34.03 -30.20 38.89
N LEU A 608 -34.27 -29.69 40.08
CA LEU A 608 -35.43 -30.05 40.89
C LEU A 608 -36.46 -28.92 40.89
N ASN A 609 -37.73 -29.28 40.89
CA ASN A 609 -38.83 -28.36 41.18
C ASN A 609 -38.83 -27.98 42.66
N ALA A 610 -39.62 -26.97 43.05
CA ALA A 610 -39.75 -26.52 44.42
C ALA A 610 -40.22 -27.61 45.41
N ASP A 611 -40.98 -28.60 44.94
CA ASP A 611 -41.44 -29.75 45.69
C ASP A 611 -40.41 -30.87 45.81
N GLY A 612 -39.20 -30.68 45.27
CA GLY A 612 -38.10 -31.64 45.25
C GLY A 612 -38.24 -32.77 44.22
N THR A 613 -39.23 -32.71 43.35
CA THR A 613 -39.35 -33.62 42.20
C THR A 613 -38.37 -33.22 41.11
N VAL A 614 -37.99 -34.19 40.28
CA VAL A 614 -37.06 -33.92 39.16
C VAL A 614 -37.79 -33.15 38.06
N CYS A 615 -37.28 -31.97 37.72
CA CYS A 615 -37.70 -31.20 36.56
C CYS A 615 -37.04 -31.76 35.29
N THR A 616 -35.71 -31.88 35.31
CA THR A 616 -34.91 -32.42 34.21
C THR A 616 -33.53 -32.85 34.74
N TRP A 617 -32.76 -33.58 33.92
CA TRP A 617 -31.38 -34.02 34.23
C TRP A 617 -30.46 -33.79 33.06
N GLY A 618 -29.14 -33.91 33.28
CA GLY A 618 -28.12 -33.69 32.26
C GLY A 618 -27.84 -32.22 31.96
N VAL A 619 -28.34 -31.29 32.78
CA VAL A 619 -28.19 -29.85 32.61
C VAL A 619 -27.08 -29.31 33.48
N SER A 620 -26.01 -28.77 32.91
CA SER A 620 -24.94 -28.16 33.70
C SER A 620 -25.46 -27.01 34.57
N LYS A 621 -24.80 -26.79 35.71
CA LYS A 621 -25.18 -25.71 36.64
C LYS A 621 -25.25 -24.35 35.92
N LYS A 622 -24.30 -24.10 35.00
CA LYS A 622 -24.27 -22.88 34.18
C LYS A 622 -25.51 -22.74 33.30
N MET A 623 -25.89 -23.80 32.56
CA MET A 623 -27.09 -23.79 31.72
C MET A 623 -28.37 -23.61 32.53
N TRP A 624 -28.43 -24.14 33.74
CA TRP A 624 -29.56 -23.93 34.63
C TRP A 624 -29.65 -22.50 35.15
N GLU A 625 -28.51 -21.91 35.58
CA GLU A 625 -28.43 -20.50 36.01
C GLU A 625 -28.85 -19.54 34.88
N GLU A 626 -28.35 -19.76 33.66
CA GLU A 626 -28.72 -19.01 32.45
C GLU A 626 -30.21 -19.18 32.11
N GLY A 627 -30.74 -20.40 32.22
CA GLY A 627 -32.14 -20.72 31.91
C GLY A 627 -33.15 -20.19 32.93
N LYS A 628 -32.72 -19.68 34.09
CA LYS A 628 -33.56 -18.96 35.05
C LYS A 628 -33.76 -17.49 34.73
N LEU A 629 -32.99 -16.97 33.77
CA LEU A 629 -33.08 -15.57 33.36
C LEU A 629 -33.99 -15.44 32.14
N PRO A 630 -34.81 -14.38 32.08
CA PRO A 630 -35.55 -14.08 30.87
C PRO A 630 -34.54 -13.71 29.77
N THR A 631 -34.76 -14.18 28.56
CA THR A 631 -33.97 -13.83 27.40
C THR A 631 -34.78 -12.93 26.47
N THR A 632 -34.10 -12.32 25.51
CA THR A 632 -34.75 -11.49 24.48
C THR A 632 -34.51 -12.19 23.15
N ASP A 633 -35.55 -12.41 22.38
CA ASP A 633 -35.44 -12.96 21.04
C ASP A 633 -34.91 -11.91 20.04
N GLU A 634 -34.68 -12.32 18.79
CA GLU A 634 -34.14 -11.47 17.74
C GLU A 634 -35.06 -10.28 17.39
N ASP A 635 -36.35 -10.37 17.73
CA ASP A 635 -37.35 -9.31 17.54
C ASP A 635 -37.46 -8.37 18.76
N GLY A 636 -36.61 -8.55 19.77
CA GLY A 636 -36.61 -7.72 20.98
C GLY A 636 -37.71 -8.08 21.99
N LYS A 637 -38.40 -9.20 21.81
CA LYS A 637 -39.44 -9.67 22.70
C LYS A 637 -38.84 -10.52 23.82
N THR A 638 -39.29 -10.28 25.05
CA THR A 638 -38.89 -11.08 26.22
C THR A 638 -39.43 -12.51 26.11
N VAL A 639 -38.55 -13.47 26.23
CA VAL A 639 -38.86 -14.92 26.31
C VAL A 639 -38.78 -15.31 27.78
N ASP A 640 -39.82 -16.02 28.27
CA ASP A 640 -39.88 -16.50 29.66
C ASP A 640 -38.72 -17.44 29.98
N PRO A 641 -38.27 -17.47 31.25
CA PRO A 641 -37.23 -18.39 31.69
C PRO A 641 -37.59 -19.85 31.43
N ILE A 642 -36.59 -20.65 31.02
CA ILE A 642 -36.74 -22.10 30.81
C ILE A 642 -37.06 -22.78 32.14
N TYR A 643 -36.45 -22.34 33.24
CA TYR A 643 -36.62 -22.87 34.57
C TYR A 643 -37.30 -21.85 35.49
N ALA A 644 -38.28 -22.28 36.27
CA ALA A 644 -38.90 -21.45 37.27
C ALA A 644 -37.86 -20.96 38.31
N SER A 645 -38.11 -19.79 38.87
CA SER A 645 -37.18 -19.15 39.83
C SER A 645 -36.91 -19.98 41.09
N ASP A 646 -37.87 -20.82 41.47
CA ASP A 646 -37.85 -21.70 42.65
C ASP A 646 -37.23 -23.08 42.41
N THR A 647 -36.76 -23.37 41.18
CA THR A 647 -36.04 -24.61 40.89
C THR A 647 -34.64 -24.62 41.53
N THR A 648 -34.14 -25.80 41.84
CA THR A 648 -32.83 -26.03 42.47
C THR A 648 -32.00 -26.98 41.63
N TRP A 649 -30.73 -26.68 41.44
CA TRP A 649 -29.80 -27.59 40.77
C TRP A 649 -29.01 -28.40 41.80
N VAL A 650 -28.84 -29.69 41.52
CA VAL A 650 -28.02 -30.61 42.33
C VAL A 650 -27.10 -31.40 41.40
N GLU A 651 -25.89 -31.70 41.88
CA GLU A 651 -24.89 -32.44 41.10
C GLU A 651 -25.34 -33.88 40.83
N SER A 652 -25.99 -34.51 41.79
CA SER A 652 -26.56 -35.85 41.66
C SER A 652 -27.85 -35.99 42.48
N LYS A 653 -28.75 -36.81 41.99
CA LYS A 653 -30.00 -37.17 42.66
C LYS A 653 -30.30 -38.64 42.45
N SER A 654 -30.48 -39.35 43.51
CA SER A 654 -30.98 -40.75 43.45
C SER A 654 -32.47 -40.75 43.13
N VAL A 655 -32.81 -41.41 42.04
CA VAL A 655 -34.18 -41.53 41.52
C VAL A 655 -34.57 -43.01 41.35
N PRO A 656 -35.90 -43.37 41.42
CA PRO A 656 -36.31 -44.73 41.16
C PRO A 656 -35.89 -45.24 39.78
N ASP A 657 -35.29 -46.44 39.74
CA ASP A 657 -35.03 -47.18 38.51
C ASP A 657 -36.16 -48.21 38.31
N HIS A 658 -37.12 -47.86 37.45
CA HIS A 658 -38.37 -48.60 37.31
C HIS A 658 -38.17 -49.90 36.55
N GLN A 659 -38.75 -51.00 37.07
CA GLN A 659 -38.81 -52.23 36.32
C GLN A 659 -39.68 -52.14 35.08
N ALA A 660 -39.30 -52.89 34.03
CA ALA A 660 -40.10 -53.07 32.82
C ALA A 660 -40.47 -54.51 32.57
N ILE A 661 -41.56 -54.76 31.86
CA ILE A 661 -42.05 -56.08 31.49
C ILE A 661 -42.14 -56.20 29.94
N ASP A 662 -41.54 -57.28 29.41
CA ASP A 662 -41.75 -57.72 28.02
C ASP A 662 -42.85 -58.79 28.01
N GLN A 663 -44.10 -58.41 27.77
CA GLN A 663 -45.25 -59.27 27.76
C GLN A 663 -45.16 -60.39 26.71
N SER A 664 -44.36 -60.25 25.67
CA SER A 664 -44.17 -61.25 24.61
C SER A 664 -43.58 -62.56 25.18
N LYS A 665 -42.80 -62.46 26.28
CA LYS A 665 -42.24 -63.65 27.00
C LYS A 665 -43.27 -64.50 27.76
N LEU A 666 -44.47 -63.95 27.99
CA LEU A 666 -45.58 -64.69 28.60
C LEU A 666 -46.32 -65.59 27.60
N VAL A 667 -46.19 -65.32 26.28
CA VAL A 667 -46.91 -66.08 25.25
C VAL A 667 -46.59 -67.55 25.23
N PRO A 668 -45.31 -68.02 25.36
CA PRO A 668 -44.99 -69.43 25.41
C PRO A 668 -45.62 -70.12 26.64
N LEU A 669 -45.62 -69.46 27.82
CA LEU A 669 -46.23 -69.92 29.02
C LEU A 669 -47.76 -70.03 28.85
N LEU A 670 -48.42 -69.04 28.36
CA LEU A 670 -49.86 -69.03 28.07
C LEU A 670 -50.24 -70.13 27.07
N THR A 671 -49.44 -70.27 25.99
CA THR A 671 -49.68 -71.29 24.95
C THR A 671 -49.57 -72.69 25.53
N LYS A 672 -48.52 -72.99 26.28
CA LYS A 672 -48.33 -74.32 26.90
C LYS A 672 -49.41 -74.64 27.97
N ALA A 673 -49.76 -73.70 28.85
CA ALA A 673 -50.81 -73.85 29.82
C ALA A 673 -52.19 -74.07 29.17
N LEU A 674 -52.45 -73.36 28.03
CA LEU A 674 -53.68 -73.63 27.29
C LEU A 674 -53.67 -75.01 26.63
N GLN A 675 -52.53 -75.49 26.10
CA GLN A 675 -52.41 -76.88 25.61
C GLN A 675 -52.65 -77.89 26.69
N GLU A 676 -52.13 -77.72 27.90
CA GLU A 676 -52.38 -78.58 29.07
C GLU A 676 -53.84 -78.55 29.45
N ALA A 677 -54.49 -77.40 29.51
CA ALA A 677 -55.92 -77.27 29.81
C ALA A 677 -56.79 -77.92 28.73
N ILE A 678 -56.46 -77.80 27.44
CA ILE A 678 -57.18 -78.51 26.38
C ILE A 678 -57.04 -80.00 26.53
N SER A 679 -55.83 -80.50 26.80
CA SER A 679 -55.62 -81.96 27.05
C SER A 679 -56.41 -82.49 28.26
N GLU A 680 -56.46 -81.72 29.33
CA GLU A 680 -57.28 -82.09 30.51
C GLU A 680 -58.77 -82.08 30.19
N ILE A 681 -59.26 -81.06 29.41
CA ILE A 681 -60.63 -80.98 28.93
C ILE A 681 -60.98 -82.24 28.06
N GLU A 682 -60.07 -82.63 27.17
CA GLU A 682 -60.23 -83.81 26.32
C GLU A 682 -60.31 -85.09 27.16
N THR A 683 -59.44 -85.17 28.18
CA THR A 683 -59.40 -86.24 29.14
C THR A 683 -60.73 -86.31 29.93
N LEU A 684 -61.18 -85.16 30.44
CA LEU A 684 -62.46 -85.06 31.17
C LEU A 684 -63.66 -85.39 30.26
N LYS A 685 -63.67 -84.92 28.99
CA LYS A 685 -64.70 -85.30 28.03
C LYS A 685 -64.75 -86.79 27.83
N THR A 686 -63.59 -87.43 27.67
CA THR A 686 -63.48 -88.88 27.51
C THR A 686 -64.04 -89.60 28.76
N LYS A 687 -63.69 -89.12 29.95
CA LYS A 687 -64.23 -89.66 31.20
C LYS A 687 -65.76 -89.51 31.36
N VAL A 688 -66.27 -88.33 31.01
CA VAL A 688 -67.70 -88.04 30.98
C VAL A 688 -68.42 -88.95 29.98
N THR A 689 -67.93 -89.06 28.72
CA THR A 689 -68.53 -90.01 27.77
C THR A 689 -68.51 -91.45 28.23
N ALA A 690 -67.44 -91.90 28.91
CA ALA A 690 -67.36 -93.21 29.48
C ALA A 690 -68.35 -93.41 30.66
N LEU A 691 -68.62 -92.36 31.40
CA LEU A 691 -69.60 -92.36 32.50
C LEU A 691 -71.06 -92.33 32.00
N GLU A 692 -71.29 -91.66 30.86
CA GLU A 692 -72.62 -91.55 30.21
C GLU A 692 -72.96 -92.78 29.37
N GLY A 693 -71.99 -93.55 28.93
CA GLY A 693 -72.15 -94.73 28.08
C GLY A 693 -72.15 -96.10 28.84
N GLY A 694 -72.07 -96.08 30.23
CA GLY A 694 -72.10 -97.28 31.10
C GLY A 694 -73.43 -97.59 31.68
#